data_14aea077f354416e183c7913fb847c7e
#
_entry.id   14aea077f354416e183c7913fb847c7e
#
_cell.length_a   1.000
_cell.length_b   1.000
_cell.length_c   1.000
_cell.angle_alpha   90.00
_cell.angle_beta   90.00
_cell.angle_gamma   90.00
#
_symmetry.space_group_name_H-M   'P 1'
#
loop_
_entity.id
_entity.type
_entity.pdbx_description
1 polymer ?
#
loop_
_entity_poly.entity_id
_entity_poly.type
_entity_poly.pdbx_seq_one_letter_code
_entity_poly.pdbx_strand_id
1 'polypeptide(L)'
;IQLLVALVVAVSLSLAPAAFAAAPGINGTGTTLGTFNLTAQDAYLNQPDGEAVYSWGYGCVSTPPAASFVPAATFAFTPTCNSMQVPGPTMVVKEGTTVTINLTNNLPTAAGNTSILFPGFQVCVGNLTGASATSAGTCTASTTNPGVTGLLTQEAAPGATVTYSFYAGTPGTHAYYSGTQGDLQIEMGLYGAVIVVPASPPANCANGTSLTNLYGKTDYGTSAGIPGFPEQDFRLSTAAYDHPKSCYDREYLFQWAEMDPRIHKQAYAQVQAKLGCAAGTMGCSLDVQTEPYHPAYFLINGRSMPDLMDPNYASEYPHQPYNGNPHMHPGELTLVRTIGQGRWQHPFHEHANHVRILARDGNLILSPTNPTTSLAGILMFNTDTTPGESFDGIFYFTGRGLNWDPYGHHPPGTANGTSGLRITAASETGNTVTVTVTGSQVPAPGGQVVIAGVTPAGFDGAFTVTASTGGPTTSTITYTDPTAGLGTGTVTTSSTATVSLGANSAPNDPLAALPCTPDANGYNTGNAAALNYYEWCQDHNKPVQVAPFGDVASGGPATLPDPNVFTNGAWYGGSPYLGPDASLRGHMPACDTTTNANCTNLLPSNVQANPANERGWAFMWHSHNEREITTNNVFPGGMLMMMLVDSREFPIDESN
;
A
#
# COMPACT_ATOMS: atom_id res chain seq x y z
N ILE A 1 -33.29 34.78 -7.19
CA ILE A 1 -31.99 34.61 -7.85
C ILE A 1 -30.91 34.41 -6.79
N GLN A 2 -30.82 35.21 -5.73
CA GLN A 2 -29.82 35.04 -4.66
C GLN A 2 -29.99 33.73 -3.86
N LEU A 3 -31.21 33.24 -3.64
CA LEU A 3 -31.48 31.97 -3.00
C LEU A 3 -31.10 30.79 -3.90
N LEU A 4 -31.26 30.90 -5.21
CA LEU A 4 -30.88 29.87 -6.18
C LEU A 4 -29.37 29.76 -6.32
N VAL A 5 -28.65 30.88 -6.27
CA VAL A 5 -27.19 30.91 -6.29
C VAL A 5 -26.61 30.33 -5.00
N ALA A 6 -27.21 30.64 -3.84
CA ALA A 6 -26.81 30.05 -2.57
C ALA A 6 -27.07 28.52 -2.51
N LEU A 7 -28.16 28.06 -3.13
CA LEU A 7 -28.44 26.61 -3.20
C LEU A 7 -27.50 25.87 -4.17
N VAL A 8 -27.15 26.49 -5.30
CA VAL A 8 -26.18 25.92 -6.26
C VAL A 8 -24.78 25.95 -5.67
N VAL A 9 -24.38 26.99 -4.93
CA VAL A 9 -23.10 27.03 -4.23
C VAL A 9 -23.08 26.05 -3.05
N ALA A 10 -24.18 25.87 -2.32
CA ALA A 10 -24.26 24.88 -1.24
C ALA A 10 -24.27 23.42 -1.74
N VAL A 11 -24.83 23.20 -2.95
CA VAL A 11 -24.80 21.85 -3.58
C VAL A 11 -23.44 21.56 -4.23
N SER A 12 -22.73 22.61 -4.71
CA SER A 12 -21.37 22.43 -5.25
C SER A 12 -20.28 22.32 -4.17
N LEU A 13 -20.58 22.68 -2.91
CA LEU A 13 -19.66 22.48 -1.77
C LEU A 13 -19.84 21.13 -1.07
N SER A 14 -20.84 20.32 -1.48
CA SER A 14 -21.11 19.01 -0.89
C SER A 14 -20.65 17.82 -1.75
N LEU A 15 -19.94 18.09 -2.85
CA LEU A 15 -19.38 17.07 -3.74
C LEU A 15 -17.88 17.31 -3.92
N ALA A 16 -17.13 17.29 -2.82
CA ALA A 16 -15.73 16.92 -2.92
C ALA A 16 -15.73 15.39 -3.12
N PRO A 17 -15.30 14.87 -4.25
CA PRO A 17 -15.12 13.45 -4.40
C PRO A 17 -14.04 13.00 -3.40
N ALA A 18 -14.39 12.13 -2.49
CA ALA A 18 -13.41 11.39 -1.71
C ALA A 18 -12.69 10.43 -2.66
N ALA A 19 -11.40 10.41 -2.60
CA ALA A 19 -10.55 9.74 -3.56
C ALA A 19 -9.60 8.74 -2.85
N PHE A 20 -9.21 7.62 -3.49
CA PHE A 20 -8.70 6.47 -2.74
C PHE A 20 -7.84 5.52 -3.58
N ALA A 21 -6.73 5.00 -3.02
CA ALA A 21 -5.87 3.99 -3.64
C ALA A 21 -5.97 2.64 -2.92
N ALA A 22 -5.72 1.57 -3.67
CA ALA A 22 -5.73 0.19 -3.22
C ALA A 22 -5.08 -0.71 -4.27
N ALA A 23 -5.38 -2.00 -4.29
CA ALA A 23 -5.14 -2.89 -5.42
C ALA A 23 -6.37 -2.92 -6.35
N PRO A 24 -6.62 -1.88 -7.17
CA PRO A 24 -7.82 -1.79 -7.97
C PRO A 24 -7.82 -2.85 -9.07
N GLY A 25 -9.00 -3.38 -9.38
CA GLY A 25 -9.13 -4.38 -10.41
C GLY A 25 -10.58 -4.60 -10.85
N ILE A 26 -10.80 -5.68 -11.57
CA ILE A 26 -12.12 -6.11 -12.03
C ILE A 26 -12.36 -7.57 -11.67
N ASN A 27 -13.59 -7.91 -11.32
CA ASN A 27 -14.00 -9.29 -11.02
C ASN A 27 -14.70 -10.01 -12.19
N GLY A 28 -14.81 -9.33 -13.31
CA GLY A 28 -15.39 -9.80 -14.58
C GLY A 28 -15.62 -8.64 -15.53
N THR A 29 -15.83 -8.93 -16.80
CA THR A 29 -16.12 -7.88 -17.82
C THR A 29 -17.61 -7.81 -18.18
N GLY A 30 -18.45 -8.60 -17.53
CA GLY A 30 -19.89 -8.65 -17.75
C GLY A 30 -20.63 -9.01 -16.46
N THR A 31 -21.84 -9.56 -16.59
CA THR A 31 -22.65 -9.97 -15.44
C THR A 31 -22.20 -11.28 -14.79
N THR A 32 -21.33 -12.03 -15.45
CA THR A 32 -20.80 -13.31 -14.94
C THR A 32 -19.43 -13.06 -14.30
N LEU A 33 -19.35 -13.25 -13.00
CA LEU A 33 -18.11 -13.16 -12.25
C LEU A 33 -17.10 -14.22 -12.74
N GLY A 34 -15.81 -13.85 -12.76
CA GLY A 34 -14.75 -14.74 -13.23
C GLY A 34 -14.70 -14.93 -14.75
N THR A 35 -15.53 -14.21 -15.52
CA THR A 35 -15.46 -14.20 -16.99
C THR A 35 -14.90 -12.86 -17.48
N PHE A 36 -13.81 -12.91 -18.20
CA PHE A 36 -13.07 -11.74 -18.72
C PHE A 36 -13.00 -11.80 -20.24
N ASN A 37 -13.61 -10.81 -20.90
CA ASN A 37 -13.49 -10.60 -22.34
C ASN A 37 -12.42 -9.51 -22.56
N LEU A 38 -11.22 -9.96 -22.84
CA LEU A 38 -10.05 -9.10 -23.00
C LEU A 38 -9.70 -8.91 -24.47
N THR A 39 -9.04 -7.81 -24.76
CA THR A 39 -8.43 -7.55 -26.05
C THR A 39 -6.95 -7.21 -25.85
N ALA A 40 -6.11 -7.60 -26.81
CA ALA A 40 -4.76 -7.08 -26.97
C ALA A 40 -4.80 -6.00 -28.06
N GLN A 41 -4.35 -4.80 -27.75
CA GLN A 41 -4.41 -3.64 -28.65
C GLN A 41 -3.22 -2.73 -28.46
N ASP A 42 -2.97 -1.84 -29.42
CA ASP A 42 -1.93 -0.81 -29.35
C ASP A 42 -2.49 0.55 -28.95
N ALA A 43 -1.67 1.34 -28.27
CA ALA A 43 -1.91 2.75 -27.94
C ALA A 43 -0.58 3.42 -27.54
N TYR A 44 -0.66 4.61 -26.96
CA TYR A 44 0.49 5.34 -26.44
C TYR A 44 0.42 5.46 -24.93
N LEU A 45 1.57 5.30 -24.28
CA LEU A 45 1.75 5.55 -22.85
C LEU A 45 2.45 6.91 -22.65
N ASN A 46 1.97 7.67 -21.69
CA ASN A 46 2.57 8.94 -21.33
C ASN A 46 3.76 8.71 -20.38
N GLN A 47 4.83 9.48 -20.58
CA GLN A 47 5.98 9.47 -19.69
C GLN A 47 6.19 10.87 -19.08
N PRO A 48 6.78 10.99 -17.89
CA PRO A 48 6.93 12.28 -17.19
C PRO A 48 7.75 13.32 -17.95
N ASP A 49 8.60 12.90 -18.88
CA ASP A 49 9.37 13.79 -19.75
C ASP A 49 8.59 14.31 -20.98
N GLY A 50 7.31 13.92 -21.07
CA GLY A 50 6.41 14.31 -22.17
C GLY A 50 6.47 13.41 -23.40
N GLU A 51 7.27 12.35 -23.40
CA GLU A 51 7.30 11.37 -24.50
C GLU A 51 6.02 10.52 -24.46
N ALA A 52 5.40 10.33 -25.61
CA ALA A 52 4.30 9.38 -25.82
C ALA A 52 4.87 8.11 -26.46
N VAL A 53 4.97 7.04 -25.70
CA VAL A 53 5.61 5.79 -26.13
C VAL A 53 4.58 4.83 -26.72
N TYR A 54 4.72 4.48 -28.00
CA TYR A 54 3.88 3.48 -28.64
C TYR A 54 4.05 2.13 -27.95
N SER A 55 2.96 1.54 -27.50
CA SER A 55 2.96 0.33 -26.69
C SER A 55 1.80 -0.58 -27.04
N TRP A 56 1.85 -1.82 -26.60
CA TRP A 56 0.76 -2.79 -26.65
C TRP A 56 0.32 -3.12 -25.24
N GLY A 57 -0.94 -3.47 -25.07
CA GLY A 57 -1.45 -3.86 -23.75
C GLY A 57 -2.70 -4.70 -23.84
N TYR A 58 -3.00 -5.39 -22.76
CA TYR A 58 -4.31 -6.00 -22.59
C TYR A 58 -5.30 -4.97 -22.06
N GLY A 59 -6.56 -5.10 -22.47
CA GLY A 59 -7.65 -4.27 -22.00
C GLY A 59 -8.98 -5.00 -22.08
N CYS A 60 -10.08 -4.29 -21.85
CA CYS A 60 -11.42 -4.85 -21.95
C CYS A 60 -12.01 -4.62 -23.33
N VAL A 61 -12.69 -5.64 -23.88
CA VAL A 61 -13.40 -5.52 -25.16
C VAL A 61 -14.49 -4.45 -25.10
N SER A 62 -15.10 -4.28 -23.93
CA SER A 62 -16.07 -3.23 -23.65
C SER A 62 -15.96 -2.82 -22.17
N THR A 63 -16.37 -1.61 -21.86
CA THR A 63 -16.37 -1.09 -20.47
C THR A 63 -17.18 -2.04 -19.57
N PRO A 64 -16.55 -2.60 -18.51
CA PRO A 64 -17.27 -3.42 -17.54
C PRO A 64 -18.37 -2.64 -16.81
N PRO A 65 -19.43 -3.30 -16.32
CA PRO A 65 -20.37 -2.66 -15.41
C PRO A 65 -19.68 -2.09 -14.18
N ALA A 66 -20.16 -0.98 -13.62
CA ALA A 66 -19.59 -0.36 -12.42
C ALA A 66 -19.41 -1.35 -11.25
N ALA A 67 -20.33 -2.28 -11.08
CA ALA A 67 -20.25 -3.32 -10.04
C ALA A 67 -19.14 -4.37 -10.26
N SER A 68 -18.50 -4.36 -11.41
CA SER A 68 -17.38 -5.26 -11.71
C SER A 68 -16.03 -4.69 -11.21
N PHE A 69 -15.96 -3.40 -10.94
CA PHE A 69 -14.74 -2.81 -10.37
C PHE A 69 -14.65 -3.10 -8.87
N VAL A 70 -13.48 -3.47 -8.42
CA VAL A 70 -13.20 -3.84 -7.03
C VAL A 70 -11.91 -3.13 -6.57
N PRO A 71 -11.80 -2.82 -5.27
CA PRO A 71 -12.81 -3.01 -4.22
C PRO A 71 -14.08 -2.18 -4.46
N ALA A 72 -15.16 -2.49 -3.74
CA ALA A 72 -16.44 -1.79 -3.83
C ALA A 72 -16.41 -0.43 -3.09
N ALA A 73 -15.39 0.36 -3.36
CA ALA A 73 -15.15 1.68 -2.78
C ALA A 73 -15.32 2.76 -3.86
N THR A 74 -15.46 4.01 -3.44
CA THR A 74 -15.59 5.13 -4.38
C THR A 74 -14.22 5.68 -4.71
N PHE A 75 -13.81 5.63 -5.96
CA PHE A 75 -12.57 6.21 -6.46
C PHE A 75 -12.77 7.70 -6.82
N ALA A 76 -11.69 8.49 -6.79
CA ALA A 76 -11.69 9.90 -7.20
C ALA A 76 -12.15 10.07 -8.64
N PHE A 77 -11.71 9.19 -9.49
CA PHE A 77 -12.08 9.14 -10.88
C PHE A 77 -12.93 7.91 -11.16
N THR A 78 -13.79 8.00 -12.15
CA THR A 78 -14.61 6.85 -12.56
C THR A 78 -13.69 5.72 -13.03
N PRO A 79 -13.76 4.53 -12.40
CA PRO A 79 -12.96 3.40 -12.84
C PRO A 79 -13.23 3.05 -14.30
N THR A 80 -12.16 2.79 -15.03
CA THR A 80 -12.22 2.43 -16.44
C THR A 80 -11.40 1.18 -16.71
N CYS A 81 -11.80 0.40 -17.70
CA CYS A 81 -10.99 -0.61 -18.32
C CYS A 81 -11.04 -0.35 -19.84
N ASN A 82 -10.03 0.32 -20.32
CA ASN A 82 -9.93 0.67 -21.73
C ASN A 82 -9.54 -0.55 -22.58
N SER A 83 -9.66 -0.44 -23.89
CA SER A 83 -9.29 -1.53 -24.81
C SER A 83 -7.79 -1.87 -24.81
N MET A 84 -6.98 -0.98 -24.26
CA MET A 84 -5.54 -1.16 -24.03
C MET A 84 -5.14 -0.44 -22.77
N GLN A 85 -4.39 -1.10 -21.92
CA GLN A 85 -3.74 -0.49 -20.75
C GLN A 85 -2.48 -1.27 -20.37
N VAL A 86 -1.55 -0.60 -19.68
CA VAL A 86 -0.34 -1.17 -19.12
C VAL A 86 -0.23 -0.72 -17.64
N PRO A 87 -0.15 -1.67 -16.69
CA PRO A 87 -0.42 -3.08 -16.85
C PRO A 87 -1.83 -3.37 -17.36
N GLY A 88 -2.03 -4.56 -17.93
CA GLY A 88 -3.35 -5.07 -18.25
C GLY A 88 -4.26 -5.12 -17.01
N PRO A 89 -5.57 -5.32 -17.20
CA PRO A 89 -6.53 -5.30 -16.09
C PRO A 89 -6.14 -6.26 -14.97
N THR A 90 -6.07 -5.77 -13.74
CA THR A 90 -5.94 -6.63 -12.56
C THR A 90 -7.21 -7.47 -12.42
N MET A 91 -7.10 -8.77 -12.61
CA MET A 91 -8.22 -9.69 -12.48
C MET A 91 -8.33 -10.18 -11.04
N VAL A 92 -9.43 -9.84 -10.38
CA VAL A 92 -9.67 -10.22 -8.98
C VAL A 92 -10.76 -11.29 -8.94
N VAL A 93 -10.39 -12.46 -8.48
CA VAL A 93 -11.30 -13.60 -8.44
C VAL A 93 -11.34 -14.22 -7.04
N LYS A 94 -12.48 -14.80 -6.70
CA LYS A 94 -12.62 -15.52 -5.45
C LYS A 94 -12.08 -16.94 -5.59
N GLU A 95 -11.40 -17.42 -4.58
CA GLU A 95 -11.03 -18.82 -4.47
C GLU A 95 -12.23 -19.74 -4.75
N GLY A 96 -11.99 -20.84 -5.44
CA GLY A 96 -13.04 -21.78 -5.86
C GLY A 96 -13.72 -21.39 -7.17
N THR A 97 -13.36 -20.26 -7.78
CA THR A 97 -13.94 -19.82 -9.06
C THR A 97 -13.29 -20.54 -10.24
N THR A 98 -14.09 -21.02 -11.19
CA THR A 98 -13.58 -21.33 -12.53
C THR A 98 -13.54 -20.04 -13.33
N VAL A 99 -12.35 -19.63 -13.69
CA VAL A 99 -12.07 -18.40 -14.44
C VAL A 99 -12.09 -18.71 -15.92
N THR A 100 -12.70 -17.82 -16.72
CA THR A 100 -12.71 -17.92 -18.18
C THR A 100 -12.24 -16.62 -18.78
N ILE A 101 -11.23 -16.66 -19.66
CA ILE A 101 -10.69 -15.54 -20.38
C ILE A 101 -10.88 -15.74 -21.88
N ASN A 102 -11.56 -14.81 -22.53
CA ASN A 102 -11.66 -14.72 -23.98
C ASN A 102 -10.76 -13.59 -24.45
N LEU A 103 -9.63 -13.92 -25.04
CA LEU A 103 -8.66 -12.95 -25.55
C LEU A 103 -8.89 -12.72 -27.05
N THR A 104 -9.24 -11.51 -27.44
CA THR A 104 -9.35 -11.07 -28.83
C THR A 104 -8.08 -10.31 -29.23
N ASN A 105 -7.46 -10.71 -30.30
CA ASN A 105 -6.25 -10.06 -30.83
C ASN A 105 -6.62 -8.92 -31.78
N ASN A 106 -6.58 -7.70 -31.28
CA ASN A 106 -6.78 -6.46 -32.06
C ASN A 106 -5.45 -5.70 -32.26
N LEU A 107 -4.32 -6.36 -32.07
CA LEU A 107 -3.02 -5.79 -32.43
C LEU A 107 -2.94 -5.55 -33.95
N PRO A 108 -2.09 -4.62 -34.41
CA PRO A 108 -1.77 -4.48 -35.82
C PRO A 108 -1.42 -5.83 -36.44
N THR A 109 -1.91 -6.11 -37.65
CA THR A 109 -1.75 -7.42 -38.32
C THR A 109 -0.27 -7.87 -38.36
N ALA A 110 0.65 -6.91 -38.54
CA ALA A 110 2.08 -7.18 -38.58
C ALA A 110 2.66 -7.68 -37.24
N ALA A 111 2.00 -7.42 -36.11
CA ALA A 111 2.38 -7.93 -34.79
C ALA A 111 2.18 -9.46 -34.68
N GLY A 112 1.36 -10.03 -35.57
CA GLY A 112 1.10 -11.47 -35.60
C GLY A 112 0.14 -11.93 -34.53
N ASN A 113 0.34 -13.17 -34.07
CA ASN A 113 -0.47 -13.78 -33.04
C ASN A 113 -0.12 -13.22 -31.64
N THR A 114 -1.04 -13.39 -30.70
CA THR A 114 -0.79 -13.13 -29.28
C THR A 114 -1.48 -14.17 -28.39
N SER A 115 -1.05 -14.30 -27.16
CA SER A 115 -1.60 -15.24 -26.19
C SER A 115 -1.46 -14.73 -24.76
N ILE A 116 -2.00 -15.46 -23.79
CA ILE A 116 -1.73 -15.20 -22.36
C ILE A 116 -1.31 -16.50 -21.69
N LEU A 117 -0.25 -16.42 -20.89
CA LEU A 117 0.16 -17.43 -19.91
C LEU A 117 -0.34 -17.02 -18.52
N PHE A 118 -0.69 -18.01 -17.72
CA PHE A 118 -1.14 -17.84 -16.34
C PHE A 118 -0.29 -18.75 -15.43
N PRO A 119 0.93 -18.31 -15.07
CA PRO A 119 1.78 -19.09 -14.16
C PRO A 119 1.10 -19.38 -12.83
N GLY A 120 1.31 -20.58 -12.30
CA GLY A 120 0.68 -21.05 -11.07
C GLY A 120 -0.69 -21.71 -11.25
N PHE A 121 -1.29 -21.66 -12.45
CA PHE A 121 -2.58 -22.27 -12.73
C PHE A 121 -2.47 -23.40 -13.75
N GLN A 122 -3.35 -24.42 -13.58
CA GLN A 122 -3.55 -25.45 -14.59
C GLN A 122 -4.55 -24.95 -15.63
N VAL A 123 -4.05 -24.47 -16.76
CA VAL A 123 -4.83 -23.83 -17.81
C VAL A 123 -5.42 -24.86 -18.77
N CYS A 124 -6.72 -24.76 -18.99
CA CYS A 124 -7.44 -25.40 -20.10
C CYS A 124 -7.57 -24.40 -21.26
N VAL A 125 -7.14 -24.77 -22.44
CA VAL A 125 -7.42 -23.97 -23.66
C VAL A 125 -8.79 -24.39 -24.17
N GLY A 126 -9.83 -23.66 -23.77
CA GLY A 126 -11.22 -23.97 -23.99
C GLY A 126 -12.05 -23.82 -22.73
N ASN A 127 -13.04 -24.68 -22.55
CA ASN A 127 -13.98 -24.64 -21.44
C ASN A 127 -13.64 -25.69 -20.39
N LEU A 128 -13.37 -25.24 -19.17
CA LEU A 128 -13.13 -26.09 -18.02
C LEU A 128 -14.44 -26.29 -17.24
N THR A 129 -14.82 -27.54 -16.99
CA THR A 129 -16.04 -27.88 -16.23
C THR A 129 -15.74 -28.87 -15.13
N GLY A 130 -16.45 -28.76 -13.99
CA GLY A 130 -16.32 -29.70 -12.87
C GLY A 130 -14.99 -29.64 -12.13
N ALA A 131 -14.19 -28.60 -12.32
CA ALA A 131 -12.99 -28.36 -11.54
C ALA A 131 -13.34 -27.98 -10.10
N SER A 132 -12.54 -28.44 -9.14
CA SER A 132 -12.69 -28.17 -7.72
C SER A 132 -11.35 -28.36 -7.01
N ALA A 133 -11.28 -28.09 -5.72
CA ALA A 133 -10.08 -28.33 -4.91
C ALA A 133 -9.57 -29.79 -4.93
N THR A 134 -10.45 -30.73 -5.29
CA THR A 134 -10.13 -32.19 -5.33
C THR A 134 -10.23 -32.79 -6.74
N SER A 135 -10.54 -31.99 -7.75
CA SER A 135 -10.73 -32.44 -9.13
C SER A 135 -10.17 -31.44 -10.12
N ALA A 136 -9.31 -31.88 -11.02
CA ALA A 136 -8.80 -31.06 -12.13
C ALA A 136 -9.91 -30.66 -13.12
N GLY A 137 -11.09 -31.29 -13.05
CA GLY A 137 -12.19 -31.04 -14.00
C GLY A 137 -11.96 -31.65 -15.38
N THR A 138 -12.83 -31.28 -16.30
CA THR A 138 -12.75 -31.71 -17.69
C THR A 138 -12.51 -30.51 -18.60
N CYS A 139 -11.41 -30.53 -19.34
CA CYS A 139 -11.09 -29.53 -20.35
C CYS A 139 -11.68 -29.94 -21.71
N THR A 140 -12.49 -29.07 -22.27
CA THR A 140 -13.06 -29.26 -23.62
C THR A 140 -12.64 -28.10 -24.51
N ALA A 141 -12.01 -28.40 -25.63
CA ALA A 141 -11.59 -27.37 -26.59
C ALA A 141 -12.78 -26.49 -27.01
N SER A 142 -12.55 -25.17 -27.11
CA SER A 142 -13.56 -24.26 -27.60
C SER A 142 -13.81 -24.50 -29.11
N THR A 143 -15.07 -24.64 -29.48
CA THR A 143 -15.45 -24.76 -30.89
C THR A 143 -15.61 -23.40 -31.58
N THR A 144 -15.83 -22.35 -30.79
CA THR A 144 -16.01 -20.97 -31.28
C THR A 144 -14.70 -20.20 -31.29
N ASN A 145 -13.87 -20.38 -30.28
CA ASN A 145 -12.61 -19.65 -30.06
C ASN A 145 -11.46 -20.64 -29.82
N PRO A 146 -11.13 -21.53 -30.79
CA PRO A 146 -10.14 -22.59 -30.56
C PRO A 146 -8.71 -22.07 -30.48
N GLY A 147 -8.44 -20.85 -31.00
CA GLY A 147 -7.10 -20.35 -31.22
C GLY A 147 -6.37 -21.09 -32.33
N VAL A 148 -5.10 -20.76 -32.51
CA VAL A 148 -4.15 -21.45 -33.37
C VAL A 148 -2.99 -21.96 -32.52
N THR A 149 -2.34 -23.03 -32.95
CA THR A 149 -1.24 -23.63 -32.21
C THR A 149 -0.04 -22.69 -32.13
N GLY A 150 0.36 -22.32 -30.95
CA GLY A 150 1.57 -21.56 -30.65
C GLY A 150 2.65 -22.44 -30.00
N LEU A 151 3.75 -21.83 -29.59
CA LEU A 151 4.88 -22.52 -28.98
C LEU A 151 4.55 -22.99 -27.54
N LEU A 152 3.96 -22.14 -26.73
CA LEU A 152 3.70 -22.40 -25.31
C LEU A 152 2.22 -22.68 -25.01
N THR A 153 1.32 -22.13 -25.82
CA THR A 153 -0.13 -22.28 -25.68
C THR A 153 -0.81 -22.04 -27.01
N GLN A 154 -2.14 -22.17 -27.07
CA GLN A 154 -2.89 -21.69 -28.24
C GLN A 154 -2.89 -20.16 -28.25
N GLU A 155 -2.81 -19.58 -29.44
CA GLU A 155 -2.70 -18.15 -29.68
C GLU A 155 -3.94 -17.61 -30.40
N ALA A 156 -4.24 -16.34 -30.21
CA ALA A 156 -5.22 -15.61 -31.01
C ALA A 156 -4.53 -15.05 -32.26
N ALA A 157 -4.92 -15.48 -33.45
CA ALA A 157 -4.50 -14.86 -34.70
C ALA A 157 -5.06 -13.43 -34.82
N PRO A 158 -4.49 -12.54 -35.64
CA PRO A 158 -5.02 -11.19 -35.85
C PRO A 158 -6.52 -11.19 -36.14
N GLY A 159 -7.30 -10.44 -35.37
CA GLY A 159 -8.76 -10.36 -35.44
C GLY A 159 -9.53 -11.57 -34.86
N ALA A 160 -8.83 -12.59 -34.39
CA ALA A 160 -9.44 -13.79 -33.84
C ALA A 160 -9.45 -13.75 -32.28
N THR A 161 -10.21 -14.68 -31.70
CA THR A 161 -10.30 -14.86 -30.26
C THR A 161 -9.84 -16.26 -29.86
N VAL A 162 -9.18 -16.39 -28.70
CA VAL A 162 -8.87 -17.66 -28.05
C VAL A 162 -9.48 -17.68 -26.64
N THR A 163 -9.94 -18.85 -26.18
CA THR A 163 -10.51 -19.02 -24.84
C THR A 163 -9.56 -19.82 -23.96
N TYR A 164 -9.26 -19.29 -22.79
CA TYR A 164 -8.55 -19.98 -21.72
C TYR A 164 -9.47 -20.13 -20.52
N SER A 165 -9.33 -21.19 -19.75
CA SER A 165 -9.98 -21.30 -18.47
C SER A 165 -9.11 -22.06 -17.46
N PHE A 166 -9.23 -21.71 -16.18
CA PHE A 166 -8.54 -22.37 -15.09
C PHE A 166 -9.38 -22.29 -13.80
N TYR A 167 -9.06 -23.14 -12.87
CA TYR A 167 -9.66 -23.13 -11.52
C TYR A 167 -8.75 -22.36 -10.57
N ALA A 168 -9.26 -21.31 -9.95
CA ALA A 168 -8.59 -20.53 -8.93
C ALA A 168 -8.69 -21.22 -7.57
N GLY A 169 -7.86 -22.21 -7.33
CA GLY A 169 -7.99 -23.15 -6.20
C GLY A 169 -7.36 -22.70 -4.91
N THR A 170 -6.49 -21.70 -4.94
CA THR A 170 -5.78 -21.17 -3.76
C THR A 170 -5.67 -19.66 -3.83
N PRO A 171 -5.79 -18.94 -2.70
CA PRO A 171 -5.54 -17.51 -2.65
C PRO A 171 -4.08 -17.17 -3.01
N GLY A 172 -3.86 -15.96 -3.53
CA GLY A 172 -2.52 -15.44 -3.81
C GLY A 172 -2.48 -14.45 -4.95
N THR A 173 -1.30 -13.91 -5.18
CA THR A 173 -0.98 -12.96 -6.24
C THR A 173 -0.18 -13.66 -7.34
N HIS A 174 -0.59 -13.47 -8.59
CA HIS A 174 0.02 -14.13 -9.75
C HIS A 174 0.20 -13.13 -10.90
N ALA A 175 1.27 -13.29 -11.66
CA ALA A 175 1.43 -12.61 -12.94
C ALA A 175 0.60 -13.28 -14.03
N TYR A 176 0.21 -12.52 -15.06
CA TYR A 176 -0.09 -13.04 -16.39
C TYR A 176 0.62 -12.23 -17.45
N TYR A 177 1.03 -12.85 -18.52
CA TYR A 177 1.79 -12.20 -19.60
C TYR A 177 1.72 -12.98 -20.91
N SER A 178 2.19 -12.34 -21.99
CA SER A 178 2.17 -12.99 -23.31
C SER A 178 3.07 -14.23 -23.37
N GLY A 179 2.56 -15.32 -23.94
CA GLY A 179 3.30 -16.52 -24.30
C GLY A 179 3.77 -16.55 -25.76
N THR A 180 3.55 -15.46 -26.49
CA THR A 180 3.90 -15.32 -27.90
C THR A 180 4.98 -14.27 -28.05
N GLN A 181 6.13 -14.61 -28.64
CA GLN A 181 7.21 -13.65 -28.87
C GLN A 181 7.53 -12.81 -27.60
N GLY A 182 7.79 -13.51 -26.48
CA GLY A 182 7.86 -12.89 -25.14
C GLY A 182 8.90 -11.79 -25.02
N ASP A 183 10.01 -11.88 -25.74
CA ASP A 183 11.05 -10.84 -25.79
C ASP A 183 10.56 -9.49 -26.38
N LEU A 184 9.53 -9.51 -27.23
CA LEU A 184 8.90 -8.32 -27.79
C LEU A 184 7.57 -8.00 -27.11
N GLN A 185 6.67 -8.97 -26.97
CA GLN A 185 5.29 -8.68 -26.55
C GLN A 185 5.21 -8.28 -25.07
N ILE A 186 6.06 -8.84 -24.21
CA ILE A 186 6.16 -8.40 -22.80
C ILE A 186 6.78 -7.01 -22.73
N GLU A 187 7.87 -6.77 -23.48
CA GLU A 187 8.48 -5.43 -23.58
C GLU A 187 7.46 -4.37 -24.00
N MET A 188 6.61 -4.69 -24.97
CA MET A 188 5.59 -3.76 -25.46
C MET A 188 4.47 -3.48 -24.45
N GLY A 189 4.34 -4.28 -23.36
CA GLY A 189 3.39 -4.06 -22.27
C GLY A 189 2.29 -5.13 -22.10
N LEU A 190 2.42 -6.30 -22.76
CA LEU A 190 1.41 -7.37 -22.64
C LEU A 190 1.63 -8.22 -21.38
N TYR A 191 1.31 -7.63 -20.23
CA TYR A 191 1.37 -8.26 -18.89
C TYR A 191 0.34 -7.66 -17.95
N GLY A 192 0.07 -8.34 -16.83
CA GLY A 192 -0.83 -7.89 -15.78
C GLY A 192 -0.89 -8.84 -14.59
N ALA A 193 -1.88 -8.70 -13.73
CA ALA A 193 -2.01 -9.40 -12.47
C ALA A 193 -3.33 -10.17 -12.31
N VAL A 194 -3.26 -11.34 -11.66
CA VAL A 194 -4.41 -12.07 -11.12
C VAL A 194 -4.27 -12.12 -9.60
N ILE A 195 -5.28 -11.65 -8.88
CA ILE A 195 -5.38 -11.79 -7.44
C ILE A 195 -6.51 -12.76 -7.11
N VAL A 196 -6.18 -13.86 -6.45
CA VAL A 196 -7.16 -14.79 -5.90
C VAL A 196 -7.36 -14.44 -4.43
N VAL A 197 -8.58 -14.00 -4.07
CA VAL A 197 -8.93 -13.71 -2.68
C VAL A 197 -9.53 -14.93 -1.99
N PRO A 198 -9.33 -15.11 -0.66
CA PRO A 198 -9.89 -16.23 0.07
C PRO A 198 -11.42 -16.36 -0.07
N ALA A 199 -11.90 -17.58 -0.24
CA ALA A 199 -13.34 -17.85 -0.24
C ALA A 199 -13.98 -17.59 1.12
N SER A 200 -13.23 -17.88 2.18
CA SER A 200 -13.65 -17.72 3.57
C SER A 200 -12.45 -17.23 4.39
N PRO A 201 -12.25 -15.91 4.50
CA PRO A 201 -11.20 -15.38 5.33
C PRO A 201 -11.26 -15.92 6.76
N PRO A 202 -10.13 -16.14 7.44
CA PRO A 202 -10.10 -16.60 8.82
C PRO A 202 -10.94 -15.72 9.75
N ALA A 203 -11.66 -16.32 10.68
CA ALA A 203 -12.61 -15.61 11.55
C ALA A 203 -11.94 -14.48 12.40
N ASN A 204 -10.67 -14.63 12.74
CA ASN A 204 -9.92 -13.61 13.45
C ASN A 204 -9.63 -12.36 12.59
N CYS A 205 -9.82 -12.42 11.28
CA CYS A 205 -9.65 -11.30 10.36
C CYS A 205 -10.98 -10.58 10.05
N ALA A 206 -12.12 -11.09 10.50
CA ALA A 206 -13.45 -10.67 10.06
C ALA A 206 -13.78 -9.19 10.32
N ASN A 207 -13.16 -8.59 11.37
CA ASN A 207 -13.41 -7.19 11.76
C ASN A 207 -12.14 -6.34 11.68
N GLY A 208 -11.32 -6.58 10.68
CA GLY A 208 -9.97 -6.09 10.65
C GLY A 208 -9.02 -7.01 11.42
N THR A 209 -7.80 -6.60 11.61
CA THR A 209 -6.82 -7.37 12.36
C THR A 209 -7.09 -7.26 13.86
N SER A 210 -6.52 -8.17 14.65
CA SER A 210 -6.45 -7.98 16.10
C SER A 210 -5.74 -6.68 16.50
N LEU A 211 -4.90 -6.14 15.62
CA LEU A 211 -4.22 -4.87 15.75
C LEU A 211 -5.19 -3.70 15.59
N THR A 212 -6.06 -3.73 14.60
CA THR A 212 -7.10 -2.73 14.42
C THR A 212 -7.97 -2.62 15.66
N ASN A 213 -8.34 -3.76 16.26
CA ASN A 213 -9.06 -3.79 17.53
C ASN A 213 -8.27 -3.18 18.69
N LEU A 214 -6.96 -3.42 18.75
CA LEU A 214 -6.08 -2.84 19.78
C LEU A 214 -6.03 -1.31 19.71
N TYR A 215 -6.11 -0.75 18.52
CA TYR A 215 -6.14 0.70 18.30
C TYR A 215 -7.54 1.30 18.43
N GLY A 216 -8.54 0.50 18.81
CA GLY A 216 -9.92 0.96 18.97
C GLY A 216 -10.61 1.28 17.64
N LYS A 217 -10.12 0.72 16.54
CA LYS A 217 -10.68 0.91 15.20
C LYS A 217 -11.05 -0.42 14.61
N THR A 218 -12.34 -0.58 14.43
CA THR A 218 -12.91 -1.78 13.83
C THR A 218 -13.63 -1.48 12.52
N ASP A 219 -13.75 -0.20 12.18
CA ASP A 219 -14.71 0.22 11.18
C ASP A 219 -14.07 1.12 10.15
N TYR A 220 -13.69 0.55 9.02
CA TYR A 220 -13.62 1.29 7.78
C TYR A 220 -15.01 1.87 7.48
N GLY A 221 -15.08 3.17 7.24
CA GLY A 221 -16.36 3.87 7.01
C GLY A 221 -16.98 4.55 8.23
N THR A 222 -16.47 4.30 9.44
CA THR A 222 -16.78 5.11 10.61
C THR A 222 -15.50 5.72 11.16
N SER A 223 -15.33 6.96 10.91
CA SER A 223 -14.26 7.85 11.35
C SER A 223 -13.02 7.21 11.97
N ALA A 224 -11.96 7.20 11.22
CA ALA A 224 -10.62 6.86 11.68
C ALA A 224 -10.01 7.85 12.70
N GLY A 225 -10.76 8.57 13.44
CA GLY A 225 -10.29 9.50 14.48
C GLY A 225 -11.02 10.82 14.49
N ILE A 226 -11.49 11.31 13.36
CA ILE A 226 -12.28 12.55 13.30
C ILE A 226 -13.75 12.18 13.06
N PRO A 227 -14.66 12.44 14.02
CA PRO A 227 -16.09 12.23 13.79
C PRO A 227 -16.56 13.01 12.55
N GLY A 228 -17.18 12.30 11.61
CA GLY A 228 -17.71 12.91 10.39
C GLY A 228 -16.80 12.82 9.15
N PHE A 229 -15.63 12.18 9.27
CA PHE A 229 -14.75 11.86 8.15
C PHE A 229 -14.51 10.35 8.09
N PRO A 230 -15.45 9.59 7.54
CA PRO A 230 -15.30 8.14 7.43
C PRO A 230 -14.23 7.79 6.40
N GLU A 231 -13.31 6.92 6.77
CA GLU A 231 -12.45 6.24 5.82
C GLU A 231 -13.21 5.12 5.13
N GLN A 232 -12.93 4.87 3.86
CA GLN A 232 -13.50 3.73 3.16
C GLN A 232 -12.58 2.51 3.28
N ASP A 233 -13.18 1.32 3.18
CA ASP A 233 -12.44 0.07 3.12
C ASP A 233 -12.11 -0.25 1.66
N PHE A 234 -10.84 -0.20 1.32
CA PHE A 234 -10.31 -0.48 -0.01
C PHE A 234 -9.68 -1.88 -0.13
N ARG A 235 -9.79 -2.70 0.91
CA ARG A 235 -9.28 -4.06 0.86
C ARG A 235 -10.12 -4.92 -0.07
N LEU A 236 -9.46 -5.79 -0.82
CA LEU A 236 -10.14 -6.83 -1.60
C LEU A 236 -10.70 -7.93 -0.70
N SER A 237 -10.05 -8.16 0.45
CA SER A 237 -10.46 -9.12 1.48
C SER A 237 -9.90 -8.69 2.83
N THR A 238 -10.33 -9.32 3.92
CA THR A 238 -9.78 -9.10 5.26
C THR A 238 -8.53 -9.94 5.55
N ALA A 239 -8.20 -10.88 4.69
CA ALA A 239 -7.01 -11.71 4.76
C ALA A 239 -6.47 -11.97 3.36
N ALA A 240 -5.14 -12.06 3.23
CA ALA A 240 -4.50 -12.39 1.96
C ALA A 240 -4.64 -13.87 1.59
N TYR A 241 -4.71 -14.75 2.60
CA TYR A 241 -4.77 -16.21 2.47
C TYR A 241 -5.70 -16.83 3.51
N ASP A 242 -6.00 -18.11 3.38
CA ASP A 242 -6.77 -18.90 4.36
C ASP A 242 -5.96 -19.24 5.62
N HIS A 243 -5.14 -18.30 6.08
CA HIS A 243 -4.28 -18.50 7.23
C HIS A 243 -4.47 -17.38 8.26
N PRO A 244 -4.59 -17.68 9.58
CA PRO A 244 -4.90 -16.68 10.61
C PRO A 244 -3.83 -15.59 10.81
N LYS A 245 -2.65 -15.75 10.23
CA LYS A 245 -1.56 -14.77 10.25
C LYS A 245 -1.44 -13.95 8.94
N SER A 246 -2.44 -14.01 8.07
CA SER A 246 -2.47 -13.25 6.82
C SER A 246 -3.51 -12.14 6.81
N CYS A 247 -4.03 -11.73 7.98
CA CYS A 247 -4.89 -10.56 8.11
C CYS A 247 -4.15 -9.28 7.76
N TYR A 248 -4.85 -8.30 7.20
CA TYR A 248 -4.29 -6.99 6.90
C TYR A 248 -5.35 -5.88 6.99
N ASP A 249 -4.89 -4.64 7.10
CA ASP A 249 -5.72 -3.45 7.21
C ASP A 249 -5.76 -2.65 5.90
N ARG A 250 -4.68 -2.72 5.10
CA ARG A 250 -4.55 -2.06 3.79
C ARG A 250 -3.82 -2.96 2.82
N GLU A 251 -4.01 -2.75 1.53
CA GLU A 251 -3.28 -3.51 0.51
C GLU A 251 -2.95 -2.65 -0.70
N TYR A 252 -1.79 -2.91 -1.28
CA TYR A 252 -1.30 -2.30 -2.50
C TYR A 252 -0.71 -3.36 -3.41
N LEU A 253 -0.88 -3.16 -4.71
CA LEU A 253 -0.26 -3.99 -5.74
C LEU A 253 0.77 -3.16 -6.51
N PHE A 254 1.99 -3.68 -6.62
CA PHE A 254 3.07 -3.07 -7.38
C PHE A 254 3.57 -4.03 -8.45
N GLN A 255 3.41 -3.66 -9.71
CA GLN A 255 3.91 -4.39 -10.87
C GLN A 255 5.10 -3.64 -11.45
N TRP A 256 6.27 -4.24 -11.38
CA TRP A 256 7.55 -3.66 -11.75
C TRP A 256 7.93 -4.06 -13.16
N ALA A 257 8.19 -3.08 -14.02
CA ALA A 257 8.60 -3.29 -15.40
C ALA A 257 9.48 -2.14 -15.89
N GLU A 258 10.25 -2.40 -16.90
CA GLU A 258 11.04 -1.39 -17.58
C GLU A 258 10.69 -1.35 -19.08
N MET A 259 11.17 -0.33 -19.78
CA MET A 259 10.84 -0.10 -21.19
C MET A 259 12.04 0.50 -21.94
N ASP A 260 12.42 -0.13 -23.04
CA ASP A 260 13.39 0.41 -24.01
C ASP A 260 12.67 1.17 -25.14
N PRO A 261 12.63 2.50 -25.14
CA PRO A 261 11.90 3.27 -26.14
C PRO A 261 12.40 3.05 -27.57
N ARG A 262 13.63 2.54 -27.75
CA ARG A 262 14.16 2.19 -29.05
C ARG A 262 13.42 1.00 -29.67
N ILE A 263 13.09 -0.01 -28.87
CA ILE A 263 12.32 -1.18 -29.28
C ILE A 263 10.92 -0.73 -29.71
N HIS A 264 10.28 0.08 -28.89
CA HIS A 264 8.95 0.64 -29.15
C HIS A 264 8.89 1.48 -30.44
N LYS A 265 9.88 2.35 -30.66
CA LYS A 265 10.00 3.15 -31.89
C LYS A 265 10.23 2.27 -33.12
N GLN A 266 11.04 1.23 -33.01
CA GLN A 266 11.29 0.27 -34.09
C GLN A 266 10.03 -0.54 -34.42
N ALA A 267 9.31 -1.02 -33.40
CA ALA A 267 8.04 -1.72 -33.55
C ALA A 267 7.01 -0.83 -34.29
N TYR A 268 6.84 0.40 -33.84
CA TYR A 268 5.96 1.38 -34.48
C TYR A 268 6.32 1.61 -35.94
N ALA A 269 7.58 1.89 -36.23
CA ALA A 269 8.03 2.15 -37.60
C ALA A 269 7.74 0.96 -38.53
N GLN A 270 7.94 -0.27 -38.04
CA GLN A 270 7.65 -1.47 -38.81
C GLN A 270 6.15 -1.72 -38.99
N VAL A 271 5.34 -1.47 -37.93
CA VAL A 271 3.87 -1.52 -38.03
C VAL A 271 3.38 -0.56 -39.11
N GLN A 272 3.86 0.68 -39.12
CA GLN A 272 3.48 1.69 -40.10
C GLN A 272 3.91 1.29 -41.52
N ALA A 273 5.11 0.75 -41.70
CA ALA A 273 5.62 0.30 -42.99
C ALA A 273 4.86 -0.92 -43.54
N LYS A 274 4.20 -1.69 -42.71
CA LYS A 274 3.48 -2.92 -43.03
C LYS A 274 1.96 -2.79 -42.92
N LEU A 275 1.45 -1.55 -42.88
CA LEU A 275 0.00 -1.30 -42.96
C LEU A 275 -0.58 -1.88 -44.24
N GLY A 276 -1.68 -2.64 -44.13
CA GLY A 276 -2.32 -3.33 -45.25
C GLY A 276 -1.71 -4.67 -45.63
N CYS A 277 -0.65 -5.11 -44.99
CA CYS A 277 -0.15 -6.47 -45.10
C CYS A 277 -1.20 -7.49 -44.62
N ALA A 278 -1.34 -8.60 -45.32
CA ALA A 278 -2.15 -9.71 -44.88
C ALA A 278 -1.40 -10.61 -43.91
N ALA A 279 -2.09 -11.09 -42.85
CA ALA A 279 -1.52 -12.02 -41.89
C ALA A 279 -0.91 -13.26 -42.57
N GLY A 280 0.25 -13.71 -42.10
CA GLY A 280 0.95 -14.87 -42.63
C GLY A 280 1.67 -14.67 -43.97
N THR A 281 1.59 -13.48 -44.54
CA THR A 281 2.33 -13.16 -45.78
C THR A 281 3.81 -12.96 -45.47
N MET A 282 4.69 -13.57 -46.28
CA MET A 282 6.14 -13.42 -46.13
C MET A 282 6.54 -11.95 -46.19
N GLY A 283 7.35 -11.50 -45.23
CA GLY A 283 7.79 -10.12 -45.09
C GLY A 283 6.81 -9.18 -44.38
N CYS A 284 5.61 -9.64 -43.99
CA CYS A 284 4.62 -8.87 -43.26
C CYS A 284 4.74 -8.96 -41.71
N SER A 285 5.52 -9.90 -41.21
CA SER A 285 5.80 -9.98 -39.76
C SER A 285 6.83 -8.93 -39.35
N LEU A 286 6.75 -8.51 -38.06
CA LEU A 286 7.76 -7.64 -37.47
C LEU A 286 9.09 -8.38 -37.28
N ASP A 287 10.17 -7.64 -37.42
CA ASP A 287 11.56 -8.07 -37.14
C ASP A 287 12.23 -6.98 -36.30
N VAL A 288 11.77 -6.88 -35.05
CA VAL A 288 12.24 -5.88 -34.09
C VAL A 288 13.46 -6.43 -33.37
N GLN A 289 14.52 -5.62 -33.30
CA GLN A 289 15.72 -5.98 -32.59
C GLN A 289 15.56 -5.66 -31.09
N THR A 290 15.35 -6.70 -30.30
CA THR A 290 15.16 -6.59 -28.84
C THR A 290 16.47 -6.58 -28.06
N GLU A 291 17.60 -6.81 -28.74
CA GLU A 291 18.96 -6.73 -28.18
C GLU A 291 19.85 -5.76 -28.98
N PRO A 292 20.88 -5.13 -28.37
CA PRO A 292 21.11 -5.06 -26.93
C PRO A 292 20.00 -4.24 -26.24
N TYR A 293 19.67 -4.60 -24.99
CA TYR A 293 18.57 -4.00 -24.23
C TYR A 293 19.04 -2.79 -23.42
N HIS A 294 18.42 -1.64 -23.63
CA HIS A 294 18.76 -0.36 -23.00
C HIS A 294 17.51 0.38 -22.50
N PRO A 295 16.87 -0.07 -21.43
CA PRO A 295 15.68 0.59 -20.92
C PRO A 295 16.01 2.00 -20.42
N ALA A 296 15.08 2.92 -20.64
CA ALA A 296 15.15 4.31 -20.23
C ALA A 296 13.99 4.74 -19.35
N TYR A 297 12.89 4.00 -19.40
CA TYR A 297 11.73 4.20 -18.54
C TYR A 297 11.57 2.99 -17.62
N PHE A 298 11.43 3.27 -16.33
CA PHE A 298 11.31 2.31 -15.27
C PHE A 298 9.98 2.55 -14.57
N LEU A 299 9.12 1.55 -14.55
CA LEU A 299 7.70 1.69 -14.29
C LEU A 299 7.27 0.87 -13.08
N ILE A 300 6.45 1.47 -12.22
CA ILE A 300 5.62 0.74 -11.26
C ILE A 300 4.16 0.95 -11.69
N ASN A 301 3.41 -0.11 -11.84
CA ASN A 301 2.03 -0.06 -12.32
C ASN A 301 1.85 0.70 -13.65
N GLY A 302 2.86 0.65 -14.50
CA GLY A 302 2.85 1.29 -15.81
C GLY A 302 3.22 2.77 -15.82
N ARG A 303 3.51 3.38 -14.66
CA ARG A 303 3.90 4.79 -14.53
C ARG A 303 5.28 4.94 -13.93
N SER A 304 5.95 6.05 -14.24
CA SER A 304 7.19 6.50 -13.58
C SER A 304 6.91 7.66 -12.62
N MET A 305 7.76 7.89 -11.62
CA MET A 305 7.73 9.10 -10.79
C MET A 305 7.89 10.36 -11.67
N PRO A 306 7.12 11.47 -11.49
CA PRO A 306 6.10 11.67 -10.45
C PRO A 306 4.70 11.14 -10.78
N ASP A 307 4.39 10.81 -12.04
CA ASP A 307 3.06 10.40 -12.52
C ASP A 307 2.52 9.18 -11.77
N LEU A 308 3.43 8.36 -11.24
CA LEU A 308 3.12 7.21 -10.39
C LEU A 308 2.33 7.59 -9.13
N MET A 309 2.56 8.80 -8.61
CA MET A 309 1.91 9.29 -7.38
C MET A 309 0.54 9.89 -7.65
N ASP A 310 0.14 10.10 -8.91
CA ASP A 310 -1.18 10.62 -9.26
C ASP A 310 -2.27 9.54 -9.04
N PRO A 311 -3.52 9.96 -8.83
CA PRO A 311 -4.61 9.04 -8.49
C PRO A 311 -4.81 7.89 -9.48
N ASN A 312 -5.40 6.80 -8.98
CA ASN A 312 -5.91 5.73 -9.83
C ASN A 312 -6.97 6.28 -10.81
N TYR A 313 -6.94 5.80 -12.04
CA TYR A 313 -7.87 6.17 -13.12
C TYR A 313 -7.85 7.64 -13.51
N ALA A 314 -6.80 8.39 -13.17
CA ALA A 314 -6.65 9.79 -13.58
C ALA A 314 -6.75 9.90 -15.12
N SER A 315 -7.51 10.90 -15.57
CA SER A 315 -7.85 11.09 -16.99
C SER A 315 -6.64 11.37 -17.88
N GLU A 316 -5.56 11.86 -17.29
CA GLU A 316 -4.28 12.14 -17.94
C GLU A 316 -3.55 10.87 -18.37
N TYR A 317 -3.89 9.73 -17.76
CA TYR A 317 -3.25 8.42 -18.00
C TYR A 317 -4.27 7.36 -18.45
N PRO A 318 -4.94 7.55 -19.58
CA PRO A 318 -6.06 6.68 -20.00
C PRO A 318 -5.63 5.23 -20.25
N HIS A 319 -4.35 4.99 -20.47
CA HIS A 319 -3.77 3.67 -20.72
C HIS A 319 -2.86 3.19 -19.59
N GLN A 320 -2.80 3.92 -18.46
CA GLN A 320 -1.97 3.63 -17.28
C GLN A 320 -2.82 3.89 -16.03
N PRO A 321 -3.86 3.05 -15.76
CA PRO A 321 -4.91 3.40 -14.80
C PRO A 321 -4.49 3.30 -13.33
N TYR A 322 -3.39 2.63 -13.02
CA TYR A 322 -3.03 2.29 -11.65
C TYR A 322 -1.88 3.16 -11.15
N ASN A 323 -1.95 3.56 -9.88
CA ASN A 323 -0.90 4.33 -9.23
C ASN A 323 0.00 3.46 -8.31
N GLY A 324 0.98 4.12 -7.69
CA GLY A 324 1.84 3.54 -6.68
C GLY A 324 2.04 4.53 -5.53
N ASN A 325 0.95 4.91 -4.84
CA ASN A 325 0.96 5.89 -3.77
C ASN A 325 0.45 5.25 -2.45
N PRO A 326 1.26 4.40 -1.79
CA PRO A 326 0.82 3.70 -0.59
C PRO A 326 0.72 4.61 0.63
N HIS A 327 -0.37 4.44 1.38
CA HIS A 327 -0.63 5.11 2.63
C HIS A 327 -0.92 4.13 3.75
N MET A 328 -0.63 4.48 4.99
CA MET A 328 -1.08 3.74 6.16
C MET A 328 -1.20 4.64 7.38
N HIS A 329 -1.97 4.21 8.36
CA HIS A 329 -1.84 4.72 9.72
C HIS A 329 -0.80 3.91 10.50
N PRO A 330 -0.11 4.53 11.48
CA PRO A 330 0.75 3.79 12.39
C PRO A 330 -0.02 2.65 13.06
N GLY A 331 0.60 1.47 13.09
CA GLY A 331 0.03 0.27 13.68
C GLY A 331 -0.90 -0.54 12.79
N GLU A 332 -1.13 -0.13 11.56
CA GLU A 332 -1.84 -0.93 10.57
C GLU A 332 -0.90 -1.96 9.93
N LEU A 333 -1.48 -3.07 9.53
CA LEU A 333 -0.81 -4.07 8.70
C LEU A 333 -1.10 -3.76 7.23
N THR A 334 -0.07 -3.43 6.49
CA THR A 334 -0.20 -3.13 5.05
C THR A 334 0.28 -4.33 4.23
N LEU A 335 -0.63 -4.93 3.49
CA LEU A 335 -0.29 -5.98 2.54
C LEU A 335 0.34 -5.36 1.29
N VAL A 336 1.55 -5.76 1.03
CA VAL A 336 2.33 -5.39 -0.16
C VAL A 336 2.33 -6.59 -1.11
N ARG A 337 1.64 -6.45 -2.23
CA ARG A 337 1.65 -7.43 -3.32
C ARG A 337 2.59 -6.93 -4.39
N THR A 338 3.57 -7.73 -4.73
CA THR A 338 4.62 -7.34 -5.68
C THR A 338 4.75 -8.36 -6.78
N ILE A 339 4.82 -7.90 -8.03
CA ILE A 339 5.02 -8.76 -9.21
C ILE A 339 6.16 -8.18 -10.03
N GLY A 340 7.15 -9.01 -10.36
CA GLY A 340 8.11 -8.72 -11.41
C GLY A 340 7.47 -8.94 -12.79
N GLN A 341 7.45 -7.91 -13.59
CA GLN A 341 7.07 -7.93 -15.01
C GLN A 341 8.30 -7.59 -15.85
N GLY A 342 8.14 -7.25 -17.11
CA GLY A 342 9.28 -6.81 -17.91
C GLY A 342 10.32 -7.89 -18.17
N ARG A 343 11.60 -7.50 -18.23
CA ARG A 343 12.73 -8.35 -18.61
C ARG A 343 13.85 -8.38 -17.58
N TRP A 344 13.95 -7.35 -16.72
CA TRP A 344 14.96 -7.22 -15.68
C TRP A 344 14.40 -7.55 -14.31
N GLN A 345 15.30 -7.96 -13.42
CA GLN A 345 15.04 -8.05 -11.99
C GLN A 345 15.25 -6.68 -11.35
N HIS A 346 14.32 -6.27 -10.51
CA HIS A 346 14.37 -4.99 -9.80
C HIS A 346 14.45 -5.25 -8.28
N PRO A 347 15.40 -4.63 -7.59
CA PRO A 347 15.51 -4.74 -6.13
C PRO A 347 14.57 -3.73 -5.47
N PHE A 348 13.36 -4.13 -5.15
CA PHE A 348 12.41 -3.28 -4.44
C PHE A 348 12.85 -3.08 -3.01
N HIS A 349 13.17 -1.83 -2.65
CA HIS A 349 13.66 -1.41 -1.36
C HIS A 349 12.63 -0.57 -0.62
N GLU A 350 12.33 -0.98 0.62
CA GLU A 350 11.35 -0.33 1.50
C GLU A 350 12.07 0.39 2.64
N HIS A 351 11.90 1.72 2.71
CA HIS A 351 12.33 2.50 3.86
C HIS A 351 11.33 2.40 5.02
N ALA A 352 11.72 2.80 6.20
CA ALA A 352 11.02 2.81 7.47
C ALA A 352 11.04 1.51 8.24
N ASN A 353 10.84 0.37 7.62
CA ASN A 353 10.88 -0.92 8.28
C ASN A 353 11.08 -2.05 7.26
N HIS A 354 11.00 -3.28 7.73
CA HIS A 354 11.07 -4.49 6.92
C HIS A 354 9.66 -4.95 6.52
N VAL A 355 9.58 -5.62 5.38
CA VAL A 355 8.41 -6.38 4.96
C VAL A 355 8.59 -7.84 5.38
N ARG A 356 7.62 -8.38 6.08
CA ARG A 356 7.56 -9.82 6.32
C ARG A 356 6.98 -10.50 5.10
N ILE A 357 7.75 -11.34 4.47
CA ILE A 357 7.28 -12.14 3.34
C ILE A 357 6.30 -13.20 3.86
N LEU A 358 5.08 -13.19 3.35
CA LEU A 358 4.06 -14.19 3.64
C LEU A 358 4.14 -15.35 2.65
N ALA A 359 4.29 -15.04 1.37
CA ALA A 359 4.15 -15.98 0.27
C ALA A 359 5.03 -15.59 -0.93
N ARG A 360 5.35 -16.59 -1.75
CA ARG A 360 5.93 -16.44 -3.08
C ARG A 360 5.10 -17.20 -4.09
N ASP A 361 4.83 -16.60 -5.24
CA ASP A 361 4.07 -17.20 -6.35
C ASP A 361 2.74 -17.83 -5.90
N GLY A 362 2.01 -17.12 -5.00
CA GLY A 362 0.77 -17.60 -4.42
C GLY A 362 0.91 -18.73 -3.39
N ASN A 363 2.13 -19.10 -2.97
CA ASN A 363 2.37 -20.16 -2.01
C ASN A 363 2.83 -19.59 -0.66
N LEU A 364 2.03 -19.79 0.39
CA LEU A 364 2.39 -19.41 1.76
C LEU A 364 3.67 -20.08 2.24
N ILE A 365 4.53 -19.33 2.91
CA ILE A 365 5.73 -19.84 3.58
C ILE A 365 5.32 -20.28 4.98
N LEU A 366 4.90 -21.53 5.08
CA LEU A 366 4.37 -22.11 6.32
C LEU A 366 5.47 -22.50 7.29
N SER A 367 5.21 -22.34 8.59
CA SER A 367 6.08 -22.87 9.63
C SER A 367 6.15 -24.40 9.53
N PRO A 368 7.34 -24.99 9.51
CA PRO A 368 7.48 -26.46 9.42
C PRO A 368 6.97 -27.19 10.67
N THR A 369 6.88 -26.50 11.81
CA THR A 369 6.45 -27.08 13.08
C THR A 369 4.99 -26.83 13.40
N ASN A 370 4.45 -25.67 12.97
CA ASN A 370 3.07 -25.25 13.25
C ASN A 370 2.42 -24.62 12.00
N PRO A 371 2.23 -25.37 10.92
CA PRO A 371 1.82 -24.81 9.63
C PRO A 371 0.41 -24.20 9.62
N THR A 372 -0.46 -24.56 10.57
CA THR A 372 -1.83 -24.05 10.66
C THR A 372 -1.97 -22.76 11.44
N THR A 373 -0.95 -22.38 12.20
CA THR A 373 -1.02 -21.24 13.12
C THR A 373 0.12 -20.26 12.97
N SER A 374 1.19 -20.64 12.24
CA SER A 374 2.40 -19.84 12.12
C SER A 374 2.97 -19.86 10.70
N LEU A 375 3.56 -18.74 10.30
CA LEU A 375 4.30 -18.60 9.06
C LEU A 375 5.81 -18.56 9.36
N ALA A 376 6.62 -18.88 8.36
CA ALA A 376 8.09 -18.90 8.48
C ALA A 376 8.77 -17.94 7.47
N GLY A 377 8.03 -17.02 6.90
CA GLY A 377 8.59 -15.99 6.03
C GLY A 377 9.52 -15.06 6.80
N ILE A 378 10.60 -14.64 6.15
CA ILE A 378 11.62 -13.77 6.73
C ILE A 378 11.23 -12.29 6.57
N LEU A 379 11.88 -11.44 7.37
CA LEU A 379 11.84 -9.98 7.19
C LEU A 379 12.84 -9.58 6.11
N MET A 380 12.40 -8.75 5.17
CA MET A 380 13.23 -8.20 4.12
C MET A 380 12.97 -6.70 3.98
N PHE A 381 13.99 -5.94 3.68
CA PHE A 381 13.92 -4.52 3.34
C PHE A 381 14.33 -4.27 1.88
N ASN A 382 14.63 -5.33 1.17
CA ASN A 382 14.93 -5.33 -0.25
C ASN A 382 14.43 -6.65 -0.84
N THR A 383 13.31 -6.59 -1.56
CA THR A 383 12.68 -7.75 -2.19
C THR A 383 12.98 -7.75 -3.68
N ASP A 384 13.30 -8.91 -4.22
CA ASP A 384 13.57 -9.03 -5.64
C ASP A 384 12.27 -9.20 -6.43
N THR A 385 12.17 -8.50 -7.56
CA THR A 385 11.02 -8.57 -8.46
C THR A 385 11.43 -9.25 -9.77
N THR A 386 11.81 -10.52 -9.68
CA THR A 386 12.17 -11.30 -10.86
C THR A 386 10.97 -11.41 -11.82
N PRO A 387 11.15 -11.24 -13.13
CA PRO A 387 10.07 -11.38 -14.09
C PRO A 387 9.30 -12.70 -13.96
N GLY A 388 7.98 -12.60 -13.82
CA GLY A 388 7.07 -13.72 -13.60
C GLY A 388 6.92 -14.16 -12.13
N GLU A 389 7.76 -13.68 -11.22
CA GLU A 389 7.67 -13.97 -9.78
C GLU A 389 6.72 -13.00 -9.08
N SER A 390 6.05 -13.46 -8.04
CA SER A 390 5.25 -12.62 -7.16
C SER A 390 5.58 -12.83 -5.69
N PHE A 391 5.39 -11.78 -4.91
CA PHE A 391 5.48 -11.80 -3.45
C PHE A 391 4.23 -11.21 -2.85
N ASP A 392 3.84 -11.75 -1.71
CA ASP A 392 2.92 -11.11 -0.77
C ASP A 392 3.63 -10.94 0.56
N GLY A 393 3.66 -9.72 1.07
CA GLY A 393 4.31 -9.39 2.34
C GLY A 393 3.49 -8.46 3.19
N ILE A 394 3.77 -8.41 4.49
CA ILE A 394 3.17 -7.45 5.41
C ILE A 394 4.24 -6.44 5.82
N PHE A 395 3.95 -5.18 5.54
CA PHE A 395 4.67 -4.04 6.07
C PHE A 395 3.97 -3.54 7.33
N TYR A 396 4.75 -3.14 8.32
CA TYR A 396 4.23 -2.69 9.60
C TYR A 396 5.05 -1.52 10.14
N PHE A 397 4.38 -0.42 10.49
CA PHE A 397 5.01 0.76 11.04
C PHE A 397 4.33 1.19 12.34
N THR A 398 5.07 1.23 13.45
CA THR A 398 4.56 1.63 14.76
C THR A 398 4.90 3.05 15.14
N GLY A 399 5.90 3.64 14.53
CA GLY A 399 6.52 4.87 15.01
C GLY A 399 7.36 4.67 16.26
N ARG A 400 7.64 3.44 16.66
CA ARG A 400 8.46 3.14 17.84
C ARG A 400 9.88 3.67 17.66
N GLY A 401 10.39 4.36 18.67
CA GLY A 401 11.69 5.00 18.62
C GLY A 401 11.68 6.42 18.04
N LEU A 402 10.57 6.87 17.46
CA LEU A 402 10.38 8.26 17.09
C LEU A 402 10.18 9.11 18.34
N ASN A 403 10.75 10.30 18.35
CA ASN A 403 10.46 11.33 19.35
C ASN A 403 9.38 12.31 18.91
N TRP A 404 8.71 12.01 17.83
CA TRP A 404 7.62 12.71 17.20
C TRP A 404 6.36 11.86 17.30
N ASP A 405 5.19 12.49 17.41
CA ASP A 405 3.93 11.75 17.56
C ASP A 405 3.29 11.38 16.21
N PRO A 406 3.54 10.19 15.70
CA PRO A 406 2.95 9.77 14.42
C PRO A 406 1.44 9.46 14.53
N TYR A 407 0.85 9.51 15.74
CA TYR A 407 -0.56 9.23 15.97
C TYR A 407 -1.43 10.49 15.98
N GLY A 408 -0.82 11.68 15.93
CA GLY A 408 -1.53 12.94 15.80
C GLY A 408 -2.19 13.44 17.07
N HIS A 409 -1.57 13.23 18.24
CA HIS A 409 -2.06 13.77 19.50
C HIS A 409 -1.61 15.23 19.64
N HIS A 410 -2.49 16.15 19.31
CA HIS A 410 -2.18 17.57 19.42
C HIS A 410 -2.25 18.08 20.87
N PRO A 411 -1.44 19.09 21.22
CA PRO A 411 -1.60 19.79 22.49
C PRO A 411 -3.01 20.35 22.65
N PRO A 412 -3.57 20.38 23.87
CA PRO A 412 -4.86 20.98 24.13
C PRO A 412 -4.91 22.44 23.67
N GLY A 413 -5.99 22.83 22.98
CA GLY A 413 -6.19 24.20 22.53
C GLY A 413 -5.62 24.54 21.17
N THR A 414 -5.06 23.58 20.44
CA THR A 414 -4.72 23.75 19.02
C THR A 414 -5.97 23.71 18.16
N ALA A 415 -5.88 24.19 16.91
CA ALA A 415 -7.03 24.30 16.03
C ALA A 415 -7.76 22.97 15.76
N ASN A 416 -7.06 21.84 15.84
CA ASN A 416 -7.63 20.49 15.77
C ASN A 416 -7.73 19.83 17.13
N GLY A 417 -7.77 20.61 18.20
CA GLY A 417 -7.61 20.25 19.61
C GLY A 417 -8.63 19.33 20.26
N THR A 418 -9.31 18.50 19.49
CA THR A 418 -10.22 17.48 20.00
C THR A 418 -9.51 16.16 20.32
N SER A 419 -8.30 15.97 19.85
CA SER A 419 -7.55 14.72 19.95
C SER A 419 -6.37 14.72 20.93
N GLY A 420 -6.06 15.84 21.56
CA GLY A 420 -5.00 15.91 22.55
C GLY A 420 -5.29 15.05 23.79
N LEU A 421 -4.27 14.38 24.31
CA LEU A 421 -4.35 13.68 25.59
C LEU A 421 -4.30 14.69 26.74
N ARG A 422 -5.45 15.31 27.02
CA ARG A 422 -5.59 16.21 28.14
C ARG A 422 -5.86 15.43 29.42
N ILE A 423 -5.09 15.71 30.46
CA ILE A 423 -5.31 15.10 31.78
C ILE A 423 -6.55 15.72 32.44
N THR A 424 -7.46 14.87 32.85
CA THR A 424 -8.68 15.26 33.58
C THR A 424 -8.63 14.87 35.06
N ALA A 425 -7.84 13.88 35.42
CA ALA A 425 -7.60 13.45 36.79
C ALA A 425 -6.25 12.75 36.90
N ALA A 426 -5.65 12.83 38.07
CA ALA A 426 -4.45 12.09 38.43
C ALA A 426 -4.56 11.58 39.88
N SER A 427 -4.07 10.38 40.14
CA SER A 427 -4.04 9.80 41.47
C SER A 427 -2.86 8.83 41.60
N GLU A 428 -2.34 8.74 42.84
CA GLU A 428 -1.27 7.81 43.17
C GLU A 428 -1.69 6.89 44.32
N THR A 429 -1.27 5.65 44.22
CA THR A 429 -1.34 4.66 45.30
C THR A 429 0.00 3.93 45.42
N GLY A 430 0.69 4.15 46.52
CA GLY A 430 2.09 3.73 46.65
C GLY A 430 2.98 4.52 45.67
N ASN A 431 3.60 3.87 44.73
CA ASN A 431 4.35 4.49 43.63
C ASN A 431 3.65 4.33 42.27
N THR A 432 2.42 3.85 42.29
CA THR A 432 1.66 3.65 41.06
C THR A 432 0.76 4.85 40.81
N VAL A 433 1.02 5.57 39.76
CA VAL A 433 0.23 6.72 39.30
C VAL A 433 -0.72 6.27 38.21
N THR A 434 -1.96 6.74 38.31
CA THR A 434 -2.96 6.62 37.22
C THR A 434 -3.42 8.01 36.82
N VAL A 435 -3.27 8.36 35.58
CA VAL A 435 -3.85 9.58 35.00
C VAL A 435 -5.02 9.21 34.10
N THR A 436 -6.09 9.99 34.18
CA THR A 436 -7.23 9.91 33.26
C THR A 436 -7.09 11.00 32.24
N VAL A 437 -7.21 10.63 30.97
CA VAL A 437 -7.05 11.54 29.85
C VAL A 437 -8.28 11.56 28.95
N THR A 438 -8.48 12.64 28.21
CA THR A 438 -9.47 12.71 27.14
C THR A 438 -8.90 12.04 25.89
N GLY A 439 -9.76 11.37 25.12
CA GLY A 439 -9.36 10.68 23.89
C GLY A 439 -9.23 9.16 24.06
N SER A 440 -9.19 8.46 22.94
CA SER A 440 -9.18 6.99 22.89
C SER A 440 -7.79 6.39 22.62
N GLN A 441 -6.89 7.20 22.10
CA GLN A 441 -5.54 6.76 21.72
C GLN A 441 -4.60 6.95 22.92
N VAL A 442 -4.19 5.87 23.55
CA VAL A 442 -3.23 5.87 24.65
C VAL A 442 -2.06 4.95 24.35
N PRO A 443 -0.84 5.30 24.79
CA PRO A 443 0.33 4.46 24.52
C PRO A 443 0.18 3.09 25.18
N ALA A 444 0.72 2.07 24.54
CA ALA A 444 0.80 0.73 25.09
C ALA A 444 1.74 0.67 26.31
N PRO A 445 1.61 -0.35 27.16
CA PRO A 445 2.62 -0.65 28.16
C PRO A 445 4.01 -0.76 27.53
N GLY A 446 5.02 -0.13 28.14
CA GLY A 446 6.37 0.00 27.61
C GLY A 446 6.60 1.27 26.79
N GLY A 447 5.54 1.96 26.33
CA GLY A 447 5.64 3.28 25.72
C GLY A 447 6.07 4.35 26.71
N GLN A 448 6.61 5.46 26.20
CA GLN A 448 7.01 6.59 27.03
C GLN A 448 6.00 7.73 26.95
N VAL A 449 5.78 8.38 28.07
CA VAL A 449 4.92 9.56 28.19
C VAL A 449 5.65 10.65 28.96
N VAL A 450 5.35 11.90 28.62
CA VAL A 450 5.75 13.07 29.42
C VAL A 450 4.48 13.66 30.02
N ILE A 451 4.41 13.67 31.34
CA ILE A 451 3.30 14.25 32.09
C ILE A 451 3.71 15.66 32.51
N ALA A 452 2.82 16.62 32.31
CA ALA A 452 3.06 18.00 32.69
C ALA A 452 1.78 18.71 33.14
N GLY A 453 1.94 19.64 34.08
CA GLY A 453 0.87 20.53 34.53
C GLY A 453 -0.06 19.96 35.62
N VAL A 454 0.32 18.87 36.26
CA VAL A 454 -0.40 18.30 37.39
C VAL A 454 0.19 18.85 38.71
N THR A 455 -0.63 19.09 39.67
CA THR A 455 -0.20 19.55 41.01
C THR A 455 -0.53 18.48 42.05
N PRO A 456 0.40 18.05 42.93
CA PRO A 456 1.79 18.54 43.05
C PRO A 456 2.67 18.11 41.85
N ALA A 457 3.75 18.88 41.61
CA ALA A 457 4.65 18.71 40.50
C ALA A 457 5.39 17.35 40.47
N GLY A 458 5.31 16.57 41.53
CA GLY A 458 5.83 15.20 41.55
C GLY A 458 5.18 14.26 40.54
N PHE A 459 3.97 14.56 40.06
CA PHE A 459 3.33 13.83 38.97
C PHE A 459 3.95 14.09 37.62
N ASP A 460 4.63 15.24 37.47
CA ASP A 460 5.19 15.69 36.22
C ASP A 460 6.55 15.01 35.96
N GLY A 461 6.78 14.60 34.75
CA GLY A 461 8.02 13.94 34.36
C GLY A 461 7.87 13.03 33.13
N ALA A 462 8.98 12.38 32.79
CA ALA A 462 9.00 11.36 31.73
C ALA A 462 8.93 9.97 32.37
N PHE A 463 7.96 9.18 31.97
CA PHE A 463 7.68 7.88 32.59
C PHE A 463 7.45 6.81 31.52
N THR A 464 7.69 5.55 31.89
CA THR A 464 7.31 4.40 31.08
C THR A 464 5.92 3.91 31.50
N VAL A 465 5.04 3.76 30.56
CA VAL A 465 3.67 3.26 30.79
C VAL A 465 3.73 1.80 31.24
N THR A 466 3.11 1.52 32.37
CA THR A 466 2.99 0.15 32.92
C THR A 466 1.65 -0.50 32.53
N ALA A 467 0.59 0.31 32.43
CA ALA A 467 -0.71 -0.13 31.93
C ALA A 467 -1.45 1.03 31.26
N SER A 468 -2.32 0.71 30.31
CA SER A 468 -3.23 1.69 29.72
C SER A 468 -4.55 1.03 29.33
N THR A 469 -5.63 1.82 29.38
CA THR A 469 -6.96 1.37 28.99
C THR A 469 -7.59 2.44 28.12
N GLY A 470 -7.86 2.11 26.86
CA GLY A 470 -8.55 2.98 25.93
C GLY A 470 -10.07 2.94 26.14
N GLY A 471 -10.71 4.08 26.06
CA GLY A 471 -12.17 4.22 26.04
C GLY A 471 -12.61 5.21 24.97
N PRO A 472 -13.88 5.26 24.61
CA PRO A 472 -14.35 6.06 23.46
C PRO A 472 -14.15 7.57 23.63
N THR A 473 -14.15 8.06 24.87
CA THR A 473 -14.01 9.50 25.18
C THR A 473 -12.96 9.77 26.24
N THR A 474 -12.68 8.80 27.09
CA THR A 474 -11.70 8.90 28.18
C THR A 474 -10.91 7.62 28.28
N SER A 475 -9.64 7.75 28.59
CA SER A 475 -8.70 6.64 28.73
C SER A 475 -7.88 6.80 29.98
N THR A 476 -7.22 5.74 30.42
CA THR A 476 -6.30 5.78 31.56
C THR A 476 -4.90 5.36 31.15
N ILE A 477 -3.91 6.01 31.76
CA ILE A 477 -2.49 5.68 31.63
C ILE A 477 -1.95 5.47 33.03
N THR A 478 -1.27 4.36 33.27
CA THR A 478 -0.64 4.02 34.52
C THR A 478 0.86 3.94 34.35
N TYR A 479 1.59 4.51 35.30
CA TYR A 479 3.07 4.47 35.31
C TYR A 479 3.56 4.38 36.76
N THR A 480 4.84 4.10 36.94
CA THR A 480 5.48 4.10 38.27
C THR A 480 6.25 5.41 38.44
N ASP A 481 5.96 6.14 39.52
CA ASP A 481 6.67 7.32 39.94
C ASP A 481 7.67 6.95 41.05
N PRO A 482 8.93 7.40 40.97
CA PRO A 482 9.88 7.20 42.06
C PRO A 482 9.53 8.00 43.32
N THR A 483 8.70 9.03 43.21
CA THR A 483 8.25 9.88 44.34
C THR A 483 6.94 9.34 44.89
N ALA A 484 6.96 8.70 46.05
CA ALA A 484 5.76 8.18 46.66
C ALA A 484 5.03 9.25 47.50
N GLY A 485 3.72 9.10 47.64
CA GLY A 485 2.91 9.88 48.56
C GLY A 485 2.31 11.16 47.99
N LEU A 486 2.21 11.25 46.68
CA LEU A 486 1.60 12.41 45.98
C LEU A 486 0.08 12.49 46.18
N GLY A 487 -0.58 11.35 46.45
CA GLY A 487 -2.02 11.26 46.71
C GLY A 487 -2.87 11.57 45.46
N THR A 488 -3.80 12.51 45.57
CA THR A 488 -4.66 12.92 44.45
C THR A 488 -4.13 14.21 43.85
N GLY A 489 -3.80 14.15 42.55
CA GLY A 489 -3.35 15.31 41.80
C GLY A 489 -4.50 16.28 41.48
N THR A 490 -4.22 17.56 41.56
CA THR A 490 -5.15 18.61 41.16
C THR A 490 -4.86 19.04 39.73
N VAL A 491 -5.88 18.99 38.88
CA VAL A 491 -5.85 19.45 37.50
C VAL A 491 -6.84 20.61 37.40
N THR A 492 -6.37 21.81 37.08
CA THR A 492 -7.27 22.96 36.96
C THR A 492 -8.01 22.91 35.60
N THR A 493 -9.27 23.31 35.57
CA THR A 493 -10.13 23.25 34.35
C THR A 493 -9.66 24.13 33.22
N SER A 494 -8.83 25.12 33.50
CA SER A 494 -8.11 25.94 32.48
C SER A 494 -6.73 25.37 32.16
N SER A 495 -6.44 24.17 32.59
CA SER A 495 -5.07 23.69 32.69
C SER A 495 -4.52 23.21 31.35
N THR A 496 -3.27 23.52 31.18
CA THR A 496 -2.32 22.94 30.26
C THR A 496 -1.81 21.56 30.69
N ALA A 497 -2.50 20.86 31.61
CA ALA A 497 -2.09 19.54 32.06
C ALA A 497 -2.24 18.54 30.90
N THR A 498 -1.15 18.00 30.42
CA THR A 498 -1.07 17.19 29.22
C THR A 498 -0.25 15.93 29.42
N VAL A 499 -0.59 14.93 28.63
CA VAL A 499 0.31 13.83 28.31
C VAL A 499 0.85 14.07 26.91
N SER A 500 2.16 14.25 26.79
CA SER A 500 2.85 14.20 25.51
C SER A 500 3.43 12.80 25.34
N LEU A 501 3.37 12.28 24.12
CA LEU A 501 3.91 10.97 23.82
C LEU A 501 5.40 11.08 23.57
N GLY A 502 6.17 10.23 24.20
CA GLY A 502 7.60 10.12 23.98
C GLY A 502 7.95 9.06 22.94
N ALA A 503 9.22 8.88 22.74
CA ALA A 503 9.73 7.76 21.94
C ALA A 503 9.17 6.43 22.47
N ASN A 504 8.88 5.48 21.59
CA ASN A 504 8.16 4.23 21.91
C ASN A 504 6.72 4.40 22.41
N SER A 505 6.10 5.50 22.14
CA SER A 505 4.73 5.79 22.62
C SER A 505 3.64 5.29 21.69
N ALA A 506 3.96 4.41 20.75
CA ALA A 506 2.97 3.80 19.86
C ALA A 506 1.80 3.23 20.68
N PRO A 507 0.55 3.70 20.48
CA PRO A 507 -0.59 3.18 21.21
C PRO A 507 -0.78 1.70 20.86
N ASN A 508 -0.91 0.88 21.90
CA ASN A 508 -1.23 -0.54 21.74
C ASN A 508 -0.36 -1.30 20.72
N ASP A 509 0.92 -0.90 20.59
CA ASP A 509 1.85 -1.63 19.72
C ASP A 509 2.01 -3.08 20.21
N PRO A 510 1.39 -4.06 19.55
CA PRO A 510 1.44 -5.44 20.00
C PRO A 510 2.80 -6.07 19.77
N LEU A 511 3.60 -5.53 18.83
CA LEU A 511 4.94 -6.04 18.55
C LEU A 511 5.94 -5.52 19.59
N ALA A 512 5.72 -4.33 20.14
CA ALA A 512 6.55 -3.77 21.22
C ALA A 512 6.49 -4.59 22.50
N ALA A 513 5.36 -5.24 22.76
CA ALA A 513 5.11 -6.04 23.96
C ALA A 513 5.43 -7.53 23.78
N LEU A 514 5.72 -7.98 22.56
CA LEU A 514 5.96 -9.40 22.30
C LEU A 514 7.37 -9.82 22.73
N PRO A 515 7.50 -10.91 23.49
CA PRO A 515 8.80 -11.48 23.83
C PRO A 515 9.57 -11.86 22.56
N CYS A 516 10.85 -11.55 22.52
CA CYS A 516 11.74 -11.96 21.47
C CYS A 516 12.86 -12.84 22.07
N THR A 517 12.91 -14.10 21.66
CA THR A 517 13.94 -15.05 22.06
C THR A 517 14.83 -15.31 20.85
N PRO A 518 16.02 -14.66 20.75
CA PRO A 518 16.86 -14.78 19.58
C PRO A 518 17.54 -16.15 19.51
N ASP A 519 17.61 -16.70 18.31
CA ASP A 519 18.52 -17.78 17.96
C ASP A 519 19.97 -17.26 17.76
N ALA A 520 20.87 -18.11 17.30
CA ALA A 520 22.26 -17.75 17.05
C ALA A 520 22.42 -16.64 15.95
N ASN A 521 21.42 -16.46 15.12
CA ASN A 521 21.39 -15.46 14.04
C ASN A 521 20.58 -14.21 14.41
N GLY A 522 19.98 -14.18 15.61
CA GLY A 522 19.18 -13.07 16.09
C GLY A 522 17.69 -13.13 15.75
N TYR A 523 17.22 -14.21 15.12
CA TYR A 523 15.81 -14.41 14.81
C TYR A 523 15.02 -14.92 16.01
N ASN A 524 13.80 -14.44 16.16
CA ASN A 524 12.91 -14.87 17.23
C ASN A 524 12.41 -16.30 16.98
N THR A 525 12.94 -17.25 17.72
CA THR A 525 12.52 -18.66 17.70
C THR A 525 11.77 -19.08 18.97
N GLY A 526 11.28 -18.14 19.75
CA GLY A 526 10.52 -18.39 20.98
C GLY A 526 9.16 -19.05 20.72
N ASN A 527 8.08 -18.30 20.88
CA ASN A 527 6.74 -18.81 20.64
C ASN A 527 6.40 -18.82 19.14
N ALA A 528 6.29 -20.01 18.56
CA ALA A 528 5.96 -20.20 17.13
C ALA A 528 4.57 -19.65 16.73
N ALA A 529 3.66 -19.45 17.69
CA ALA A 529 2.35 -18.85 17.44
C ALA A 529 2.35 -17.32 17.59
N ALA A 530 3.47 -16.72 18.02
CA ALA A 530 3.57 -15.28 18.19
C ALA A 530 3.60 -14.56 16.82
N LEU A 531 3.06 -13.35 16.77
CA LEU A 531 3.09 -12.51 15.56
C LEU A 531 4.51 -12.22 15.08
N ASN A 532 5.45 -12.08 16.03
CA ASN A 532 6.86 -11.79 15.77
C ASN A 532 7.73 -13.04 15.67
N TYR A 533 7.17 -14.22 15.44
CA TYR A 533 7.96 -15.44 15.24
C TYR A 533 8.78 -15.34 13.95
N TYR A 534 10.04 -15.67 14.02
CA TYR A 534 11.05 -15.48 12.97
C TYR A 534 11.38 -14.02 12.62
N GLU A 535 10.94 -13.06 13.40
CA GLU A 535 11.44 -11.69 13.26
C GLU A 535 12.83 -11.54 13.87
N TRP A 536 13.57 -10.58 13.35
CA TRP A 536 14.87 -10.25 13.91
C TRP A 536 14.66 -9.41 15.18
N CYS A 537 15.12 -9.95 16.32
CA CYS A 537 14.88 -9.34 17.62
C CYS A 537 15.36 -7.89 17.73
N GLN A 538 16.42 -7.52 17.02
CA GLN A 538 16.92 -6.14 17.02
C GLN A 538 15.94 -5.13 16.45
N ASP A 539 15.08 -5.52 15.51
CA ASP A 539 14.12 -4.59 14.92
C ASP A 539 13.09 -4.08 15.90
N HIS A 540 12.78 -4.87 16.94
CA HIS A 540 11.81 -4.53 17.95
C HIS A 540 12.44 -4.07 19.29
N ASN A 541 13.76 -4.18 19.43
CA ASN A 541 14.49 -3.84 20.64
C ASN A 541 15.47 -2.69 20.45
N LYS A 542 15.20 -1.77 19.52
CA LYS A 542 16.05 -0.62 19.27
C LYS A 542 16.07 0.34 20.44
N PRO A 543 17.20 1.02 20.68
CA PRO A 543 17.27 2.04 21.70
C PRO A 543 16.20 3.12 21.48
N VAL A 544 15.60 3.55 22.56
CA VAL A 544 14.65 4.65 22.55
C VAL A 544 15.39 5.94 22.18
N GLN A 545 14.88 6.71 21.25
CA GLN A 545 15.35 8.06 21.00
C GLN A 545 15.04 8.95 22.19
N VAL A 546 16.05 9.31 22.97
CA VAL A 546 15.88 10.07 24.21
C VAL A 546 15.89 11.59 24.02
N ALA A 547 16.32 12.06 22.86
CA ALA A 547 16.34 13.48 22.51
C ALA A 547 15.53 13.72 21.24
N PRO A 548 14.84 14.86 21.12
CA PRO A 548 14.12 15.22 19.90
C PRO A 548 15.06 15.29 18.71
N PHE A 549 14.56 14.97 17.52
CA PHE A 549 15.34 15.11 16.30
C PHE A 549 15.53 16.54 15.85
N GLY A 550 14.89 17.47 16.45
CA GLY A 550 14.92 18.85 16.11
C GLY A 550 13.55 19.41 15.87
N ASP A 551 13.52 20.55 15.27
CA ASP A 551 12.30 21.30 15.02
C ASP A 551 11.64 20.84 13.74
N VAL A 552 10.41 20.34 13.86
CA VAL A 552 9.57 19.94 12.72
C VAL A 552 9.41 21.10 11.73
N ALA A 553 9.35 22.31 12.25
CA ALA A 553 9.18 23.52 11.45
C ALA A 553 10.39 23.87 10.60
N SER A 554 11.58 23.41 10.95
CA SER A 554 12.78 23.58 10.14
C SER A 554 13.05 22.43 9.17
N GLY A 555 12.16 21.44 9.14
CA GLY A 555 12.21 20.36 8.16
C GLY A 555 13.27 19.30 8.39
N GLY A 556 13.80 19.20 9.59
CA GLY A 556 14.80 18.19 9.88
C GLY A 556 15.30 18.14 11.32
N PRO A 557 16.02 17.10 11.70
CA PRO A 557 16.56 16.97 13.03
C PRO A 557 17.67 17.99 13.32
N ALA A 558 17.58 18.68 14.46
CA ALA A 558 18.62 19.59 14.93
C ALA A 558 19.89 18.82 15.33
N THR A 559 19.72 17.59 15.76
CA THR A 559 20.81 16.65 16.05
C THR A 559 20.53 15.35 15.34
N LEU A 560 21.55 14.76 14.74
CA LEU A 560 21.41 13.44 14.15
C LEU A 560 21.07 12.42 15.26
N PRO A 561 20.15 11.51 15.01
CA PRO A 561 19.87 10.41 15.93
C PRO A 561 21.06 9.47 16.05
N ASP A 562 21.01 8.60 17.06
CA ASP A 562 21.93 7.48 17.12
C ASP A 562 21.91 6.70 15.78
N PRO A 563 23.07 6.40 15.19
CA PRO A 563 23.13 5.70 13.91
C PRO A 563 22.35 4.38 13.88
N ASN A 564 22.29 3.66 15.00
CA ASN A 564 21.53 2.41 15.08
C ASN A 564 20.01 2.64 15.01
N VAL A 565 19.54 3.79 15.45
CA VAL A 565 18.12 4.18 15.32
C VAL A 565 17.86 4.75 13.93
N PHE A 566 18.78 5.57 13.41
CA PHE A 566 18.63 6.25 12.13
C PHE A 566 18.70 5.31 10.93
N THR A 567 19.63 4.36 10.94
CA THR A 567 19.85 3.44 9.82
C THR A 567 18.93 2.23 9.81
N ASN A 568 18.17 2.02 10.87
CA ASN A 568 17.30 0.86 11.04
C ASN A 568 15.92 1.27 11.56
N GLY A 569 14.87 0.66 11.02
CA GLY A 569 13.50 0.83 11.48
C GLY A 569 12.89 2.17 11.11
N ALA A 570 12.10 2.72 11.99
CA ALA A 570 11.16 3.81 11.75
C ALA A 570 11.75 5.11 11.18
N TRP A 571 13.06 5.34 11.39
CA TRP A 571 13.72 6.54 10.92
C TRP A 571 14.39 6.41 9.56
N TYR A 572 14.45 5.23 9.01
CA TYR A 572 15.25 4.97 7.81
C TYR A 572 14.67 5.66 6.57
N GLY A 573 15.32 6.71 6.11
CA GLY A 573 15.00 7.45 4.90
C GLY A 573 13.72 8.30 4.95
N GLY A 574 13.12 8.48 6.14
CA GLY A 574 11.86 9.21 6.27
C GLY A 574 12.01 10.71 6.44
N SER A 575 10.95 11.44 6.10
CA SER A 575 10.80 12.88 6.34
C SER A 575 9.34 13.25 6.64
N PRO A 576 9.10 14.27 7.49
CA PRO A 576 7.74 14.74 7.74
C PRO A 576 7.13 15.38 6.49
N TYR A 577 5.81 15.32 6.37
CA TYR A 577 5.07 15.99 5.30
C TYR A 577 3.75 16.57 5.79
N LEU A 578 3.22 17.55 5.07
CA LEU A 578 2.01 18.29 5.45
C LEU A 578 0.71 17.70 4.89
N GLY A 579 0.78 16.58 4.20
CA GLY A 579 -0.36 15.94 3.54
C GLY A 579 -0.70 16.54 2.18
N PRO A 580 -1.78 16.06 1.57
CA PRO A 580 -2.11 16.38 0.17
C PRO A 580 -2.63 17.80 -0.05
N ASP A 581 -3.07 18.51 1.00
CA ASP A 581 -3.56 19.88 0.87
C ASP A 581 -2.43 20.81 0.45
N ALA A 582 -2.41 21.16 -0.83
CA ALA A 582 -1.39 22.02 -1.41
C ALA A 582 -1.39 23.43 -0.79
N SER A 583 -2.50 23.87 -0.19
CA SER A 583 -2.58 25.17 0.49
C SER A 583 -1.74 25.19 1.76
N LEU A 584 -1.49 24.03 2.36
CA LEU A 584 -0.67 23.88 3.54
C LEU A 584 0.81 23.65 3.20
N ARG A 585 1.11 23.26 1.97
CA ARG A 585 2.49 23.10 1.50
C ARG A 585 3.20 24.46 1.49
N GLY A 586 4.36 24.54 2.14
CA GLY A 586 5.10 25.78 2.28
C GLY A 586 4.70 26.62 3.49
N HIS A 587 3.71 26.24 4.24
CA HIS A 587 3.45 26.78 5.56
C HIS A 587 4.20 25.96 6.60
N MET A 588 4.96 26.67 7.44
CA MET A 588 5.60 25.99 8.56
C MET A 588 4.54 25.53 9.53
N PRO A 589 4.49 24.25 9.91
CA PRO A 589 3.57 23.78 10.93
C PRO A 589 3.71 24.62 12.19
N ALA A 590 2.63 24.90 12.87
CA ALA A 590 2.57 25.75 14.06
C ALA A 590 3.09 27.19 13.87
N CYS A 591 3.44 27.60 12.66
CA CYS A 591 3.78 28.99 12.36
C CYS A 591 2.52 29.74 11.90
N ASP A 592 1.75 30.22 12.86
CA ASP A 592 0.62 31.11 12.59
C ASP A 592 1.09 32.57 12.63
N THR A 593 1.18 33.19 11.48
CA THR A 593 1.60 34.59 11.34
C THR A 593 0.56 35.57 11.93
N THR A 594 -0.66 35.15 12.22
CA THR A 594 -1.66 35.98 12.89
C THR A 594 -1.39 36.10 14.38
N THR A 595 -0.84 35.05 14.97
CA THR A 595 -0.51 34.99 16.40
C THR A 595 0.98 35.15 16.66
N ASN A 596 1.83 34.89 15.67
CA ASN A 596 3.28 34.99 15.74
C ASN A 596 3.88 35.50 14.45
N ALA A 597 3.95 36.83 14.33
CA ALA A 597 4.45 37.52 13.12
C ALA A 597 5.86 37.07 12.67
N ASN A 598 6.67 36.51 13.57
CA ASN A 598 8.03 36.10 13.29
C ASN A 598 8.22 34.58 13.25
N CYS A 599 7.15 33.82 13.42
CA CYS A 599 7.21 32.35 13.53
C CYS A 599 8.24 31.86 14.56
N THR A 600 8.46 32.62 15.62
CA THR A 600 9.46 32.33 16.64
C THR A 600 8.96 31.34 17.69
N ASN A 601 7.65 31.10 17.74
CA ASN A 601 7.06 30.09 18.62
C ASN A 601 6.82 28.78 17.87
N LEU A 602 7.69 28.45 16.97
CA LEU A 602 7.76 27.09 16.47
C LEU A 602 7.85 26.17 17.67
N LEU A 603 7.11 25.10 17.62
CA LEU A 603 7.09 24.15 18.71
C LEU A 603 8.52 23.77 19.06
N PRO A 604 8.89 23.86 20.34
CA PRO A 604 10.22 23.43 20.73
C PRO A 604 10.40 21.97 20.37
N SER A 605 11.60 21.63 20.00
CA SER A 605 11.98 20.31 19.54
C SER A 605 12.11 19.25 20.64
N ASN A 606 11.39 19.37 21.72
CA ASN A 606 11.26 18.29 22.70
C ASN A 606 10.05 17.44 22.37
N VAL A 607 9.78 16.39 23.06
CA VAL A 607 8.66 15.50 22.78
C VAL A 607 7.39 16.29 22.51
N GLN A 608 6.89 16.21 21.31
CA GLN A 608 5.80 17.04 20.81
C GLN A 608 4.74 16.19 20.16
N ALA A 609 3.50 16.65 20.29
CA ALA A 609 2.46 16.27 19.38
C ALA A 609 2.71 16.87 17.99
N ASN A 610 2.17 16.26 16.97
CA ASN A 610 2.29 16.78 15.62
C ASN A 610 1.67 18.17 15.55
N PRO A 611 2.28 19.11 14.82
CA PRO A 611 1.64 20.37 14.50
C PRO A 611 0.30 20.16 13.80
N ALA A 612 -0.66 21.04 14.02
CA ALA A 612 -2.03 20.91 13.54
C ALA A 612 -2.14 20.70 12.01
N ASN A 613 -1.16 21.19 11.26
CA ASN A 613 -1.15 21.12 9.80
C ASN A 613 -0.26 20.00 9.26
N GLU A 614 0.43 19.28 10.11
CA GLU A 614 1.32 18.22 9.69
C GLU A 614 0.59 16.88 9.76
N ARG A 615 0.60 16.15 8.65
CA ARG A 615 -0.20 14.93 8.54
C ARG A 615 0.53 13.66 8.85
N GLY A 616 1.80 13.58 8.51
CA GLY A 616 2.45 12.31 8.68
C GLY A 616 3.93 12.31 8.32
N TRP A 617 4.40 11.13 7.98
CA TRP A 617 5.78 10.83 7.66
C TRP A 617 5.86 10.15 6.30
N ALA A 618 6.77 10.58 5.43
CA ALA A 618 6.98 10.03 4.11
C ALA A 618 8.28 9.22 4.05
N PHE A 619 8.22 8.02 3.50
CA PHE A 619 9.36 7.15 3.31
C PHE A 619 9.49 6.78 1.84
N MET A 620 10.70 6.82 1.30
CA MET A 620 10.93 6.36 -0.05
C MET A 620 10.80 4.84 -0.15
N TRP A 621 10.05 4.39 -1.13
CA TRP A 621 10.03 3.01 -1.58
C TRP A 621 10.43 3.01 -3.04
N HIS A 622 11.48 2.29 -3.39
CA HIS A 622 12.09 2.47 -4.71
C HIS A 622 12.91 1.25 -5.14
N SER A 623 13.28 1.19 -6.41
CA SER A 623 14.35 0.29 -6.81
C SER A 623 15.69 0.73 -6.23
N HIS A 624 16.44 -0.20 -5.65
CA HIS A 624 17.79 0.09 -5.14
C HIS A 624 18.87 -0.01 -6.23
N ASN A 625 18.49 -0.09 -7.49
CA ASN A 625 19.35 0.16 -8.63
C ASN A 625 19.24 1.65 -8.99
N GLU A 626 20.30 2.42 -8.77
CA GLU A 626 20.30 3.88 -8.90
C GLU A 626 19.88 4.38 -10.30
N ARG A 627 20.09 3.59 -11.33
CA ARG A 627 19.61 3.91 -12.68
C ARG A 627 18.09 3.86 -12.78
N GLU A 628 17.45 2.99 -12.03
CA GLU A 628 16.01 2.71 -12.14
C GLU A 628 15.15 3.77 -11.43
N ILE A 629 15.77 4.64 -10.63
CA ILE A 629 15.11 5.81 -10.04
C ILE A 629 15.29 7.07 -10.91
N THR A 630 15.41 6.86 -12.22
CA THR A 630 15.46 7.93 -13.22
C THR A 630 14.40 7.69 -14.30
N THR A 631 13.97 8.77 -14.93
CA THR A 631 13.17 8.75 -16.16
C THR A 631 14.03 9.31 -17.28
N ASN A 632 14.34 8.49 -18.28
CA ASN A 632 15.21 8.88 -19.40
C ASN A 632 16.51 9.56 -18.92
N ASN A 633 17.17 8.96 -17.91
CA ASN A 633 18.38 9.42 -17.22
C ASN A 633 18.21 10.72 -16.40
N VAL A 634 17.02 11.19 -16.12
CA VAL A 634 16.75 12.33 -15.24
C VAL A 634 16.30 11.84 -13.86
N PHE A 635 17.03 12.25 -12.83
CA PHE A 635 16.69 11.99 -11.41
C PHE A 635 16.02 13.23 -10.77
N PRO A 636 15.02 13.07 -9.88
CA PRO A 636 14.35 11.83 -9.53
C PRO A 636 13.33 11.41 -10.58
N GLY A 637 13.07 10.10 -10.67
CA GLY A 637 12.14 9.55 -11.66
C GLY A 637 12.00 8.03 -11.51
N GLY A 638 11.45 7.39 -12.51
CA GLY A 638 11.41 5.95 -12.62
C GLY A 638 10.66 5.23 -11.50
N MET A 639 11.25 4.17 -11.01
CA MET A 639 10.73 3.30 -9.95
C MET A 639 10.99 3.90 -8.56
N LEU A 640 10.41 5.05 -8.31
CA LEU A 640 10.44 5.75 -7.02
C LEU A 640 9.03 6.14 -6.63
N MET A 641 8.61 5.74 -5.44
CA MET A 641 7.33 6.12 -4.83
C MET A 641 7.53 6.52 -3.37
N MET A 642 6.52 7.15 -2.79
CA MET A 642 6.53 7.57 -1.39
C MET A 642 5.49 6.78 -0.62
N MET A 643 5.94 6.01 0.36
CA MET A 643 5.07 5.43 1.37
C MET A 643 4.73 6.52 2.39
N LEU A 644 3.46 6.81 2.56
CA LEU A 644 2.98 7.86 3.44
C LEU A 644 2.35 7.25 4.70
N VAL A 645 2.89 7.65 5.86
CA VAL A 645 2.35 7.27 7.17
C VAL A 645 1.55 8.44 7.68
N ASP A 646 0.24 8.37 7.54
CA ASP A 646 -0.67 9.41 8.01
C ASP A 646 -1.01 9.22 9.49
N SER A 647 -1.02 10.33 10.22
CA SER A 647 -1.51 10.33 11.59
C SER A 647 -2.96 9.81 11.64
N ARG A 648 -3.28 9.05 12.69
CA ARG A 648 -4.65 8.52 12.90
C ARG A 648 -5.72 9.59 13.09
N GLU A 649 -5.33 10.82 13.29
CA GLU A 649 -6.24 11.95 13.37
C GLU A 649 -6.84 12.31 12.01
N PHE A 650 -6.14 12.02 10.94
CA PHE A 650 -6.57 12.34 9.58
C PHE A 650 -7.02 11.07 8.86
N PRO A 651 -8.18 11.08 8.21
CA PRO A 651 -8.56 10.00 7.33
C PRO A 651 -7.60 9.95 6.15
N ILE A 652 -7.21 8.77 5.75
CA ILE A 652 -6.40 8.59 4.56
C ILE A 652 -7.28 8.84 3.34
N ASP A 653 -6.79 9.74 2.52
CA ASP A 653 -7.30 9.95 1.18
C ASP A 653 -6.39 9.20 0.21
N GLU A 654 -6.81 8.01 -0.17
CA GLU A 654 -6.01 7.12 -1.01
C GLU A 654 -6.09 7.45 -2.50
N SER A 655 -6.66 8.60 -2.87
CA SER A 655 -6.69 9.04 -4.27
C SER A 655 -5.41 9.73 -4.71
N ASN A 656 -4.62 10.09 -3.76
CA ASN A 656 -3.36 10.79 -4.04
C ASN A 656 -2.20 9.82 -4.06
#